data_b540471b476f396954e69970e8393a48
#
_entry.id   b540471b476f396954e69970e8393a48
#
_cell.length_a   1.000
_cell.length_b   1.000
_cell.length_c   1.000
_cell.angle_alpha   90.00
_cell.angle_beta   90.00
_cell.angle_gamma   90.00
#
_symmetry.space_group_name_H-M   'P 1'
#
loop_
_entity.id
_entity.type
_entity.pdbx_description
1 polymer ?
#
loop_
_entity_poly.entity_id
_entity_poly.type
_entity_poly.pdbx_seq_one_letter_code
_entity_poly.pdbx_strand_id
1 'polypeptide(L)'
;MEIDSYHNQITAEVKKQYELIELGLKRYKCQVCGKNFWSFTEKDKCGDVDCIGEYTFFNKNISSLKANYGDIWKDFSRFFKKTGHKEIKRYPVVARWRDDIYFVEAAIDDFAPYVIKGIAEPPANPLVVPQICLRFNDINNVGLSGRHLTSFIMAEEAAFNTKKKKTYFDKEAIKYITNWILNGLKIKKEELTFIEDAWAGAGYAGSCLEYFAGGLELGNQVYMRYVINDNKLEEIPTKTIDMGAGLERWSWVVNNTPTIYEATFPKVVEFIKRKVGIDYDEEKVKKVYEHIGKIDFEKIGLEDAIKYIAEETKTDEQEIKRLLSDMQAVYSIADHSRTLLVAIHDGALPSNVGGGYNLRNLLRRSLNFIQSKKWNLDINEVIEEHKKEFGGWFEELKNTETKPIIDKEIERYKEFKERNERLISSLLDKKEIKEDEMLELYESKGITIDDIKTVAEIEGKEITLPEKFYSDINKAKKRRAENKDYSFIEGLEATKKLFYDEKLKKAKAKITKVVKPDKLILNQTIFYPEMGGQKSDRGKINDSNVINVEIKDDVIIHYLNDINRFKENQEIEMEIDSERRELLRRHHTATHIINQACRRVLGEFVYQNGAEKDVDQAHLDITYFDRLNEEQVNKIERLANEVVSENMKINASIMPREKAESKYGMSIYQGGVVPNANIRIVKIDDYDVEACGGLHCNNTGEVGLIKIVKTERIQDGVVRVVFKAYKPALEYIEKNESILQGLSKMWGVSSDELSKTAERIFNDYKKYKGKFEESEFSRIKDIIQSKDDCEIETKLEELGIVINYIFSNLTSLKGKNIIIKSEKIAIGFPNNQKNMEKIKANYQSTRTKGEIIIGSKN
;
A
#
# COMPACT_ATOMS: atom_id res chain seq x y z
N MET A 1 -0.97 -27.32 10.65
CA MET A 1 -2.07 -28.10 11.32
C MET A 1 -3.12 -28.63 10.34
N GLU A 2 -3.54 -27.90 9.30
CA GLU A 2 -4.58 -28.40 8.35
C GLU A 2 -4.04 -29.46 7.38
N ILE A 3 -2.81 -29.38 6.95
CA ILE A 3 -2.25 -30.30 5.95
C ILE A 3 -1.97 -31.69 6.53
N ASP A 4 -1.59 -31.78 7.80
CA ASP A 4 -1.18 -33.04 8.43
C ASP A 4 -2.30 -34.10 8.39
N SER A 5 -3.56 -33.69 8.46
CA SER A 5 -4.73 -34.59 8.39
C SER A 5 -4.95 -35.19 6.99
N TYR A 6 -4.50 -34.49 5.92
CA TYR A 6 -4.68 -34.93 4.53
C TYR A 6 -3.41 -35.39 3.86
N HIS A 7 -2.27 -35.18 4.51
CA HIS A 7 -0.94 -35.46 3.96
C HIS A 7 -0.83 -36.87 3.37
N ASN A 8 -1.25 -37.90 4.13
CA ASN A 8 -1.21 -39.30 3.68
C ASN A 8 -2.16 -39.57 2.51
N GLN A 9 -3.31 -38.90 2.42
CA GLN A 9 -4.25 -39.04 1.30
C GLN A 9 -3.68 -38.44 0.04
N ILE A 10 -3.12 -37.22 0.14
CA ILE A 10 -2.57 -36.49 -0.99
C ILE A 10 -1.29 -37.14 -1.49
N THR A 11 -0.35 -37.50 -0.62
CA THR A 11 0.91 -38.18 -1.01
C THR A 11 0.70 -39.57 -1.60
N ALA A 12 -0.40 -40.25 -1.25
CA ALA A 12 -0.74 -41.53 -1.86
C ALA A 12 -0.95 -41.43 -3.39
N GLU A 13 -1.29 -40.24 -3.91
CA GLU A 13 -1.42 -40.01 -5.36
C GLU A 13 -0.09 -40.00 -6.07
N VAL A 14 0.98 -39.53 -5.44
CA VAL A 14 2.35 -39.48 -6.00
C VAL A 14 2.86 -40.88 -6.32
N LYS A 15 2.45 -41.89 -5.53
CA LYS A 15 2.83 -43.31 -5.76
C LYS A 15 2.39 -43.81 -7.15
N LYS A 16 1.42 -43.15 -7.80
CA LYS A 16 0.89 -43.51 -9.12
C LYS A 16 1.64 -42.81 -10.25
N GLN A 17 2.63 -41.99 -9.98
CA GLN A 17 3.37 -41.23 -10.98
C GLN A 17 4.49 -42.08 -11.59
N TYR A 18 4.11 -42.94 -12.49
CA TYR A 18 5.01 -43.93 -13.16
C TYR A 18 6.07 -43.31 -14.09
N GLU A 19 5.91 -42.01 -14.46
CA GLU A 19 6.85 -41.32 -15.36
C GLU A 19 8.25 -41.18 -14.79
N LEU A 20 8.42 -41.05 -13.48
CA LEU A 20 9.74 -41.08 -12.83
C LEU A 20 10.47 -42.39 -13.12
N ILE A 21 9.75 -43.51 -13.15
CA ILE A 21 10.29 -44.83 -13.52
C ILE A 21 10.68 -44.85 -14.99
N GLU A 22 9.86 -44.30 -15.89
CA GLU A 22 10.16 -44.23 -17.34
C GLU A 22 11.39 -43.38 -17.63
N LEU A 23 11.65 -42.34 -16.79
CA LEU A 23 12.85 -41.52 -16.85
C LEU A 23 14.10 -42.22 -16.29
N GLY A 24 13.95 -43.41 -15.70
CA GLY A 24 15.03 -44.21 -15.14
C GLY A 24 15.33 -43.95 -13.65
N LEU A 25 14.44 -43.23 -12.95
CA LEU A 25 14.55 -43.06 -11.50
C LEU A 25 13.97 -44.29 -10.76
N LYS A 26 14.52 -44.57 -9.60
CA LYS A 26 14.03 -45.59 -8.68
C LYS A 26 13.57 -44.96 -7.37
N ARG A 27 12.54 -45.52 -6.76
CA ARG A 27 11.95 -45.05 -5.50
C ARG A 27 12.66 -45.67 -4.32
N TYR A 28 13.06 -44.83 -3.36
CA TYR A 28 13.73 -45.16 -2.12
C TYR A 28 13.00 -44.56 -0.92
N LYS A 29 13.34 -45.01 0.29
CA LYS A 29 12.88 -44.43 1.54
C LYS A 29 14.06 -43.83 2.29
N CYS A 30 14.00 -42.58 2.68
CA CYS A 30 15.03 -41.90 3.43
C CYS A 30 15.15 -42.49 4.84
N GLN A 31 16.38 -42.86 5.22
CA GLN A 31 16.65 -43.46 6.55
C GLN A 31 16.59 -42.42 7.68
N VAL A 32 16.68 -41.12 7.37
CA VAL A 32 16.68 -40.05 8.35
C VAL A 32 15.25 -39.54 8.59
N CYS A 33 14.57 -38.99 7.57
CA CYS A 33 13.23 -38.38 7.72
C CYS A 33 12.06 -39.34 7.43
N GLY A 34 12.34 -40.52 6.85
CA GLY A 34 11.31 -41.51 6.51
C GLY A 34 10.47 -41.19 5.27
N LYS A 35 10.62 -40.00 4.64
CA LYS A 35 9.95 -39.62 3.37
C LYS A 35 10.39 -40.49 2.22
N ASN A 36 9.51 -40.72 1.25
CA ASN A 36 9.87 -41.42 0.00
C ASN A 36 10.49 -40.42 -0.98
N PHE A 37 11.49 -40.87 -1.72
CA PHE A 37 12.14 -40.05 -2.72
C PHE A 37 12.57 -40.89 -3.93
N TRP A 38 12.88 -40.24 -5.02
CA TRP A 38 13.30 -40.85 -6.29
C TRP A 38 14.69 -40.37 -6.66
N SER A 39 15.52 -41.27 -7.16
CA SER A 39 16.91 -41.00 -7.59
C SER A 39 17.31 -41.89 -8.75
N PHE A 40 18.25 -41.38 -9.57
CA PHE A 40 18.87 -42.18 -10.65
C PHE A 40 19.87 -43.23 -10.12
N THR A 41 20.39 -43.01 -8.92
CA THR A 41 21.33 -43.89 -8.26
C THR A 41 20.80 -44.32 -6.89
N GLU A 42 21.28 -45.43 -6.39
CA GLU A 42 20.93 -45.91 -5.05
C GLU A 42 21.46 -44.95 -3.98
N LYS A 43 20.55 -44.53 -3.08
CA LYS A 43 20.83 -43.59 -1.99
C LYS A 43 20.02 -43.98 -0.76
N ASP A 44 20.61 -43.74 0.42
CA ASP A 44 19.97 -43.98 1.74
C ASP A 44 19.24 -42.71 2.24
N LYS A 45 19.58 -41.52 1.69
CA LYS A 45 19.05 -40.24 2.11
C LYS A 45 18.43 -39.46 0.93
N CYS A 46 17.40 -38.67 1.21
CA CYS A 46 16.58 -38.01 0.19
C CYS A 46 17.24 -36.85 -0.55
N GLY A 47 18.37 -36.36 -0.07
CA GLY A 47 19.07 -35.22 -0.71
C GLY A 47 18.76 -33.85 -0.10
N ASP A 48 17.86 -33.75 0.87
CA ASP A 48 17.63 -32.56 1.69
C ASP A 48 18.83 -32.37 2.64
N VAL A 49 19.26 -31.11 2.83
CA VAL A 49 20.37 -30.75 3.73
C VAL A 49 20.14 -31.25 5.16
N ASP A 50 18.89 -31.25 5.64
CA ASP A 50 18.54 -31.73 6.98
C ASP A 50 18.78 -33.25 7.14
N CYS A 51 18.78 -34.00 6.06
CA CYS A 51 19.06 -35.43 6.03
C CYS A 51 20.52 -35.76 5.71
N ILE A 52 21.12 -35.03 4.74
CA ILE A 52 22.51 -35.31 4.34
C ILE A 52 23.52 -34.55 5.20
N GLY A 53 23.16 -33.50 5.89
CA GLY A 53 23.95 -32.74 6.85
C GLY A 53 24.85 -31.66 6.26
N GLU A 54 24.85 -31.45 4.93
CA GLU A 54 25.69 -30.45 4.27
C GLU A 54 25.20 -30.08 2.87
N TYR A 55 25.64 -28.92 2.38
CA TYR A 55 25.53 -28.56 0.97
C TYR A 55 26.72 -29.10 0.19
N THR A 56 26.54 -30.29 -0.40
CA THR A 56 27.66 -30.99 -1.10
C THR A 56 28.11 -30.25 -2.37
N PHE A 57 27.29 -29.33 -2.92
CA PHE A 57 27.67 -28.56 -4.11
C PHE A 57 28.82 -27.58 -3.84
N PHE A 58 29.10 -27.22 -2.59
CA PHE A 58 30.31 -26.43 -2.26
C PHE A 58 31.61 -27.13 -2.60
N ASN A 59 31.65 -28.46 -2.33
CA ASN A 59 32.84 -29.27 -2.48
C ASN A 59 32.85 -30.09 -3.76
N LYS A 60 31.71 -30.13 -4.49
CA LYS A 60 31.55 -30.87 -5.74
C LYS A 60 31.04 -29.99 -6.84
N ASN A 61 31.68 -30.05 -8.00
CA ASN A 61 31.08 -29.41 -9.19
C ASN A 61 29.92 -30.28 -9.71
N ILE A 62 28.70 -29.98 -9.25
CA ILE A 62 27.47 -30.71 -9.59
C ILE A 62 26.79 -30.23 -10.89
N SER A 63 27.19 -29.07 -11.41
CA SER A 63 26.74 -28.53 -12.70
C SER A 63 27.92 -28.12 -13.57
N SER A 64 27.82 -28.39 -14.87
CA SER A 64 28.78 -27.85 -15.86
C SER A 64 28.39 -26.49 -16.43
N LEU A 65 27.26 -25.91 -16.04
CA LEU A 65 26.83 -24.59 -16.43
C LEU A 65 27.54 -23.51 -15.61
N LYS A 66 27.91 -22.43 -16.27
CA LYS A 66 28.24 -21.13 -15.66
C LYS A 66 27.43 -20.08 -16.37
N ALA A 67 26.55 -19.37 -15.67
CA ALA A 67 25.67 -18.40 -16.28
C ALA A 67 25.28 -17.34 -15.25
N ASN A 68 25.13 -16.10 -15.69
CA ASN A 68 24.59 -15.08 -14.82
C ASN A 68 23.07 -15.29 -14.56
N TYR A 69 22.61 -14.68 -13.50
CA TYR A 69 21.25 -14.82 -13.00
C TYR A 69 20.16 -14.57 -14.06
N GLY A 70 20.24 -13.49 -14.81
CA GLY A 70 19.27 -13.17 -15.86
C GLY A 70 19.30 -14.09 -17.07
N ASP A 71 20.47 -14.68 -17.40
CA ASP A 71 20.60 -15.61 -18.54
C ASP A 71 20.01 -16.98 -18.21
N ILE A 72 20.05 -17.41 -16.97
CA ILE A 72 19.38 -18.65 -16.52
C ILE A 72 17.87 -18.53 -16.78
N TRP A 73 17.24 -17.39 -16.47
CA TRP A 73 15.83 -17.16 -16.81
C TRP A 73 15.58 -17.19 -18.31
N LYS A 74 16.40 -16.50 -19.11
CA LYS A 74 16.23 -16.49 -20.58
C LYS A 74 16.30 -17.90 -21.17
N ASP A 75 17.19 -18.73 -20.64
CA ASP A 75 17.35 -20.12 -21.11
C ASP A 75 16.16 -20.98 -20.67
N PHE A 76 15.66 -20.79 -19.42
CA PHE A 76 14.44 -21.42 -18.94
C PHE A 76 13.23 -21.06 -19.80
N SER A 77 12.99 -19.78 -20.01
CA SER A 77 11.90 -19.31 -20.85
C SER A 77 12.02 -19.84 -22.27
N ARG A 78 13.24 -19.85 -22.85
CA ARG A 78 13.48 -20.39 -24.18
C ARG A 78 13.21 -21.90 -24.27
N PHE A 79 13.57 -22.64 -23.22
CA PHE A 79 13.30 -24.07 -23.13
C PHE A 79 11.78 -24.32 -23.14
N PHE A 80 11.03 -23.65 -22.27
CA PHE A 80 9.58 -23.85 -22.17
C PHE A 80 8.79 -23.30 -23.38
N LYS A 81 9.27 -22.26 -24.03
CA LYS A 81 8.68 -21.80 -25.31
C LYS A 81 8.72 -22.88 -26.40
N LYS A 82 9.77 -23.71 -26.43
CA LYS A 82 9.86 -24.85 -27.38
C LYS A 82 8.84 -25.95 -27.06
N THR A 83 8.35 -26.03 -25.84
CA THR A 83 7.30 -26.98 -25.42
C THR A 83 5.90 -26.37 -25.46
N GLY A 84 5.74 -25.16 -26.06
CA GLY A 84 4.46 -24.52 -26.31
C GLY A 84 4.00 -23.53 -25.25
N HIS A 85 4.83 -23.24 -24.24
CA HIS A 85 4.53 -22.22 -23.22
C HIS A 85 4.69 -20.81 -23.79
N LYS A 86 3.92 -19.87 -23.23
CA LYS A 86 4.07 -18.44 -23.47
C LYS A 86 4.68 -17.78 -22.24
N GLU A 87 5.75 -17.02 -22.45
CA GLU A 87 6.27 -16.14 -21.42
C GLU A 87 5.34 -14.94 -21.26
N ILE A 88 4.99 -14.63 -20.00
CA ILE A 88 4.24 -13.44 -19.63
C ILE A 88 5.10 -12.53 -18.75
N LYS A 89 4.71 -11.27 -18.63
CA LYS A 89 5.35 -10.32 -17.70
C LYS A 89 4.96 -10.67 -16.27
N ARG A 90 5.85 -10.36 -15.31
CA ARG A 90 5.53 -10.47 -13.89
C ARG A 90 4.33 -9.61 -13.52
N TYR A 91 3.62 -10.03 -12.50
CA TYR A 91 2.64 -9.19 -11.80
C TYR A 91 3.35 -8.26 -10.80
N PRO A 92 2.73 -7.12 -10.40
CA PRO A 92 3.26 -6.30 -9.32
C PRO A 92 3.35 -7.09 -8.02
N VAL A 93 4.34 -6.81 -7.19
CA VAL A 93 4.42 -7.46 -5.86
C VAL A 93 3.32 -7.01 -4.91
N VAL A 94 2.67 -5.87 -5.17
CA VAL A 94 1.49 -5.39 -4.44
C VAL A 94 0.24 -5.89 -5.11
N ALA A 95 -0.48 -6.80 -4.47
CA ALA A 95 -1.59 -7.56 -5.06
C ALA A 95 -2.92 -6.78 -5.07
N ARG A 96 -3.03 -5.70 -5.85
CA ARG A 96 -4.25 -4.85 -5.91
C ARG A 96 -5.45 -5.49 -6.59
N TRP A 97 -5.27 -6.58 -7.34
CA TRP A 97 -6.35 -7.33 -7.98
C TRP A 97 -7.06 -8.32 -7.06
N ARG A 98 -6.58 -8.45 -5.79
CA ARG A 98 -7.14 -9.32 -4.76
C ARG A 98 -7.04 -8.64 -3.38
N ASP A 99 -7.82 -9.06 -2.39
CA ASP A 99 -7.96 -8.42 -1.08
C ASP A 99 -7.54 -9.29 0.11
N ASP A 100 -7.15 -10.53 -0.16
CA ASP A 100 -6.79 -11.51 0.86
C ASP A 100 -5.29 -11.50 1.21
N ILE A 101 -4.43 -10.99 0.32
CA ILE A 101 -2.99 -10.80 0.55
C ILE A 101 -2.59 -9.36 0.23
N TYR A 102 -1.52 -8.89 0.83
CA TYR A 102 -0.94 -7.57 0.51
C TYR A 102 0.20 -7.69 -0.50
N PHE A 103 1.14 -8.61 -0.27
CA PHE A 103 2.24 -8.91 -1.18
C PHE A 103 2.06 -10.28 -1.81
N VAL A 104 2.56 -10.43 -3.03
CA VAL A 104 2.72 -11.73 -3.69
C VAL A 104 3.85 -12.49 -3.03
N GLU A 105 3.54 -13.65 -2.44
CA GLU A 105 4.51 -14.52 -1.76
C GLU A 105 4.91 -15.74 -2.60
N ALA A 106 4.07 -16.08 -3.57
CA ALA A 106 4.29 -17.17 -4.54
C ALA A 106 3.65 -16.80 -5.88
N ALA A 107 4.19 -17.29 -6.99
CA ALA A 107 3.68 -16.94 -8.31
C ALA A 107 2.23 -17.42 -8.56
N ILE A 108 1.80 -18.51 -7.90
CA ILE A 108 0.41 -18.97 -7.95
C ILE A 108 -0.58 -17.95 -7.39
N ASP A 109 -0.13 -17.00 -6.56
CA ASP A 109 -0.97 -15.92 -6.04
C ASP A 109 -1.56 -15.04 -7.16
N ASP A 110 -0.89 -14.96 -8.30
CA ASP A 110 -1.33 -14.22 -9.47
C ASP A 110 -2.62 -14.80 -10.06
N PHE A 111 -2.82 -16.12 -9.93
CA PHE A 111 -3.87 -16.87 -10.59
C PHE A 111 -4.92 -17.44 -9.64
N ALA A 112 -4.60 -17.60 -8.35
CA ALA A 112 -5.41 -18.31 -7.38
C ALA A 112 -6.87 -17.82 -7.28
N PRO A 113 -7.18 -16.52 -7.17
CA PRO A 113 -8.55 -16.10 -6.89
C PRO A 113 -9.50 -16.21 -8.10
N TYR A 114 -9.00 -16.27 -9.33
CA TYR A 114 -9.83 -16.19 -10.53
C TYR A 114 -9.66 -17.36 -11.49
N VAL A 115 -8.42 -17.71 -11.84
CA VAL A 115 -8.14 -18.76 -12.82
C VAL A 115 -8.39 -20.14 -12.22
N ILE A 116 -7.90 -20.43 -11.01
CA ILE A 116 -8.06 -21.74 -10.37
C ILE A 116 -9.54 -22.01 -10.04
N LYS A 117 -10.28 -20.99 -9.61
CA LYS A 117 -11.74 -21.07 -9.41
C LYS A 117 -12.52 -21.23 -10.71
N GLY A 118 -11.88 -21.10 -11.85
CA GLY A 118 -12.53 -21.16 -13.16
C GLY A 118 -13.40 -19.94 -13.46
N ILE A 119 -13.18 -18.82 -12.76
CA ILE A 119 -13.89 -17.56 -12.99
C ILE A 119 -13.35 -16.86 -14.24
N ALA A 120 -12.02 -16.78 -14.39
CA ALA A 120 -11.36 -16.16 -15.52
C ALA A 120 -10.45 -17.14 -16.27
N GLU A 121 -10.20 -16.88 -17.55
CA GLU A 121 -9.19 -17.61 -18.31
C GLU A 121 -7.78 -17.11 -17.91
N PRO A 122 -6.75 -17.96 -17.96
CA PRO A 122 -5.38 -17.53 -17.72
C PRO A 122 -4.88 -16.61 -18.85
N PRO A 123 -3.91 -15.71 -18.59
CA PRO A 123 -3.36 -14.81 -19.61
C PRO A 123 -2.67 -15.56 -20.75
N ALA A 124 -2.18 -16.75 -20.48
CA ALA A 124 -1.70 -17.73 -21.44
C ALA A 124 -1.82 -19.13 -20.84
N ASN A 125 -1.85 -20.18 -21.68
CA ASN A 125 -1.98 -21.56 -21.21
C ASN A 125 -1.38 -22.55 -22.21
N PRO A 126 -0.25 -23.21 -21.89
CA PRO A 126 0.55 -23.03 -20.64
C PRO A 126 1.42 -21.77 -20.67
N LEU A 127 1.98 -21.39 -19.54
CA LEU A 127 2.80 -20.19 -19.38
C LEU A 127 4.05 -20.38 -18.52
N VAL A 128 4.98 -19.43 -18.66
CA VAL A 128 6.08 -19.20 -17.71
C VAL A 128 6.12 -17.72 -17.33
N VAL A 129 6.46 -17.44 -16.06
CA VAL A 129 6.55 -16.08 -15.54
C VAL A 129 7.72 -15.94 -14.54
N PRO A 130 8.51 -14.84 -14.62
CA PRO A 130 9.55 -14.51 -13.62
C PRO A 130 8.94 -13.67 -12.50
N GLN A 131 8.13 -14.30 -11.63
CA GLN A 131 7.41 -13.56 -10.61
C GLN A 131 8.31 -13.15 -9.47
N ILE A 132 8.41 -11.85 -9.21
CA ILE A 132 9.06 -11.34 -8.00
C ILE A 132 8.11 -11.54 -6.82
N CYS A 133 8.60 -12.25 -5.79
CA CYS A 133 7.88 -12.55 -4.57
C CYS A 133 8.54 -11.88 -3.37
N LEU A 134 7.74 -11.48 -2.38
CA LEU A 134 8.24 -10.90 -1.13
C LEU A 134 7.86 -11.78 0.06
N ARG A 135 8.86 -12.18 0.87
CA ARG A 135 8.66 -12.94 2.12
C ARG A 135 9.42 -12.31 3.26
N PHE A 136 8.77 -12.14 4.40
CA PHE A 136 9.35 -11.44 5.55
C PHE A 136 9.49 -12.30 6.81
N ASN A 137 9.19 -13.60 6.73
CA ASN A 137 9.20 -14.50 7.88
C ASN A 137 10.62 -14.68 8.47
N ASP A 138 11.65 -14.69 7.60
CA ASP A 138 13.03 -14.99 7.97
C ASP A 138 13.98 -13.79 7.88
N ILE A 139 13.49 -12.57 8.13
CA ILE A 139 14.30 -11.34 8.03
C ILE A 139 15.59 -11.43 8.84
N ASN A 140 15.54 -12.03 10.03
CA ASN A 140 16.70 -12.15 10.92
C ASN A 140 17.79 -13.08 10.36
N ASN A 141 17.41 -14.04 9.53
CA ASN A 141 18.33 -14.98 8.90
C ASN A 141 18.94 -14.43 7.61
N VAL A 142 18.43 -13.31 7.09
CA VAL A 142 18.98 -12.63 5.90
C VAL A 142 20.39 -12.14 6.21
N GLY A 143 21.32 -12.46 5.32
CA GLY A 143 22.74 -12.14 5.48
C GLY A 143 23.50 -13.11 6.39
N LEU A 144 22.85 -13.75 7.36
CA LEU A 144 23.47 -14.68 8.29
C LEU A 144 23.56 -16.09 7.70
N SER A 145 22.44 -16.62 7.21
CA SER A 145 22.38 -18.02 6.71
C SER A 145 22.99 -18.23 5.34
N GLY A 146 23.26 -17.16 4.59
CA GLY A 146 23.75 -17.23 3.21
C GLY A 146 22.71 -17.64 2.16
N ARG A 147 21.45 -17.88 2.56
CA ARG A 147 20.39 -18.44 1.69
C ARG A 147 19.03 -17.76 1.75
N HIS A 148 18.72 -16.99 2.80
CA HIS A 148 17.43 -16.30 2.96
C HIS A 148 17.43 -14.94 2.29
N LEU A 149 16.32 -14.61 1.65
CA LEU A 149 16.08 -13.38 0.90
C LEU A 149 14.71 -12.81 1.25
N THR A 150 14.56 -11.50 1.32
CA THR A 150 13.25 -10.84 1.49
C THR A 150 12.53 -10.63 0.16
N SER A 151 13.25 -10.55 -0.96
CA SER A 151 12.70 -10.62 -2.31
C SER A 151 13.45 -11.65 -3.14
N PHE A 152 12.72 -12.42 -3.93
CA PHE A 152 13.30 -13.41 -4.83
C PHE A 152 12.41 -13.57 -6.07
N ILE A 153 12.97 -14.14 -7.15
CA ILE A 153 12.21 -14.48 -8.35
C ILE A 153 11.81 -15.94 -8.28
N MET A 154 10.50 -16.17 -8.25
CA MET A 154 9.96 -17.49 -8.51
C MET A 154 9.90 -17.69 -10.02
N ALA A 155 10.76 -18.54 -10.55
CA ALA A 155 10.63 -19.03 -11.90
C ALA A 155 9.46 -20.02 -11.92
N GLU A 156 8.35 -19.58 -12.49
CA GLU A 156 7.14 -20.41 -12.55
C GLU A 156 6.92 -20.99 -13.94
N GLU A 157 6.46 -22.24 -13.95
CA GLU A 157 5.82 -22.91 -15.05
C GLU A 157 4.42 -23.34 -14.61
N ALA A 158 3.40 -22.87 -15.35
CA ALA A 158 2.01 -23.17 -15.00
C ALA A 158 1.22 -23.67 -16.20
N ALA A 159 0.35 -24.68 -15.92
CA ALA A 159 -0.58 -25.24 -16.90
C ALA A 159 -1.95 -25.44 -16.28
N PHE A 160 -2.97 -24.87 -16.91
CA PHE A 160 -4.34 -24.84 -16.41
C PHE A 160 -5.23 -25.75 -17.23
N ASN A 161 -5.77 -26.82 -16.60
CA ASN A 161 -6.68 -27.77 -17.23
C ASN A 161 -8.12 -27.35 -16.96
N THR A 162 -8.63 -26.41 -17.76
CA THR A 162 -10.01 -25.92 -17.68
C THR A 162 -10.99 -26.89 -18.35
N LYS A 163 -12.30 -26.71 -18.14
CA LYS A 163 -13.33 -27.46 -18.87
C LYS A 163 -13.26 -27.26 -20.40
N LYS A 164 -12.78 -26.09 -20.86
CA LYS A 164 -12.72 -25.71 -22.28
C LYS A 164 -11.41 -26.12 -22.91
N LYS A 165 -10.30 -26.11 -22.17
CA LYS A 165 -8.98 -26.39 -22.73
C LYS A 165 -8.20 -27.25 -21.74
N LYS A 166 -7.79 -28.42 -22.21
CA LYS A 166 -6.81 -29.27 -21.51
C LYS A 166 -5.46 -29.06 -22.19
N THR A 167 -4.44 -28.96 -21.37
CA THR A 167 -3.02 -28.89 -21.76
C THR A 167 -2.35 -30.19 -21.39
N TYR A 168 -1.51 -30.18 -20.40
CA TYR A 168 -0.85 -31.37 -19.85
C TYR A 168 -1.03 -31.35 -18.31
N PHE A 169 -0.70 -32.45 -17.66
CA PHE A 169 -0.71 -32.56 -16.21
C PHE A 169 0.59 -33.22 -15.72
N ASP A 170 0.52 -34.10 -14.73
CA ASP A 170 1.67 -34.65 -14.02
C ASP A 170 2.77 -35.23 -14.93
N LYS A 171 2.42 -36.02 -15.94
CA LYS A 171 3.38 -36.76 -16.77
C LYS A 171 4.34 -35.87 -17.55
N GLU A 172 3.82 -34.97 -18.32
CA GLU A 172 4.62 -34.06 -19.12
C GLU A 172 5.34 -33.04 -18.26
N ALA A 173 4.70 -32.57 -17.15
CA ALA A 173 5.29 -31.65 -16.23
C ALA A 173 6.58 -32.22 -15.62
N ILE A 174 6.56 -33.48 -15.13
CA ILE A 174 7.75 -34.17 -14.58
C ILE A 174 8.84 -34.28 -15.66
N LYS A 175 8.48 -34.64 -16.90
CA LYS A 175 9.44 -34.71 -18.00
C LYS A 175 10.06 -33.35 -18.32
N TYR A 176 9.27 -32.27 -18.34
CA TYR A 176 9.79 -30.93 -18.61
C TYR A 176 10.77 -30.47 -17.54
N ILE A 177 10.39 -30.56 -16.26
CA ILE A 177 11.30 -30.10 -15.20
C ILE A 177 12.54 -30.96 -15.09
N THR A 178 12.43 -32.29 -15.24
CA THR A 178 13.61 -33.16 -15.24
C THR A 178 14.57 -32.81 -16.38
N ASN A 179 14.04 -32.60 -17.61
CA ASN A 179 14.83 -32.18 -18.75
C ASN A 179 15.46 -30.80 -18.56
N TRP A 180 14.75 -29.85 -17.94
CA TRP A 180 15.30 -28.54 -17.63
C TRP A 180 16.49 -28.65 -16.68
N ILE A 181 16.35 -29.41 -15.59
CA ILE A 181 17.40 -29.56 -14.60
C ILE A 181 18.63 -30.24 -15.22
N LEU A 182 18.45 -31.33 -15.97
CA LEU A 182 19.57 -32.10 -16.54
C LEU A 182 20.21 -31.39 -17.76
N ASN A 183 19.44 -30.81 -18.66
CA ASN A 183 19.92 -30.26 -19.91
C ASN A 183 20.04 -28.72 -19.90
N GLY A 184 19.19 -28.02 -19.17
CA GLY A 184 19.22 -26.55 -19.00
C GLY A 184 20.23 -26.14 -17.93
N LEU A 185 20.01 -26.55 -16.69
CA LEU A 185 20.95 -26.29 -15.59
C LEU A 185 22.19 -27.17 -15.63
N LYS A 186 22.21 -28.20 -16.48
CA LYS A 186 23.32 -29.19 -16.61
C LYS A 186 23.74 -29.79 -15.30
N ILE A 187 22.77 -30.03 -14.42
CA ILE A 187 22.97 -30.76 -13.17
C ILE A 187 23.26 -32.23 -13.50
N LYS A 188 24.24 -32.81 -12.85
CA LYS A 188 24.55 -34.23 -13.01
C LYS A 188 23.38 -35.07 -12.48
N LYS A 189 22.98 -36.10 -13.25
CA LYS A 189 21.77 -36.89 -12.94
C LYS A 189 21.88 -37.62 -11.59
N GLU A 190 23.09 -38.04 -11.19
CA GLU A 190 23.36 -38.68 -9.92
C GLU A 190 23.17 -37.79 -8.70
N GLU A 191 23.19 -36.47 -8.86
CA GLU A 191 22.95 -35.50 -7.80
C GLU A 191 21.47 -35.17 -7.63
N LEU A 192 20.64 -35.40 -8.66
CA LEU A 192 19.21 -35.05 -8.65
C LEU A 192 18.39 -36.07 -7.84
N THR A 193 17.55 -35.56 -6.93
CA THR A 193 16.52 -36.34 -6.22
C THR A 193 15.19 -35.62 -6.24
N PHE A 194 14.09 -36.38 -6.23
CA PHE A 194 12.72 -35.87 -6.07
C PHE A 194 12.12 -36.44 -4.79
N ILE A 195 11.65 -35.60 -3.88
CA ILE A 195 11.01 -36.01 -2.63
C ILE A 195 9.51 -35.90 -2.79
N GLU A 196 8.78 -36.93 -2.40
CA GLU A 196 7.32 -36.96 -2.37
C GLU A 196 6.81 -36.19 -1.18
N ASP A 197 5.93 -35.18 -1.44
CA ASP A 197 5.30 -34.38 -0.39
C ASP A 197 3.86 -33.97 -0.77
N ALA A 198 3.19 -33.29 0.12
CA ALA A 198 1.90 -32.65 -0.09
C ALA A 198 2.04 -31.15 0.16
N TRP A 199 1.46 -30.39 -0.73
CA TRP A 199 1.42 -28.94 -0.60
C TRP A 199 0.01 -28.45 -0.30
N ALA A 200 -0.12 -27.46 0.60
CA ALA A 200 -1.33 -26.68 0.78
C ALA A 200 -0.99 -25.21 1.00
N GLY A 201 -1.73 -24.35 0.33
CA GLY A 201 -1.60 -22.88 0.43
C GLY A 201 -2.79 -22.18 -0.20
N ALA A 202 -3.11 -20.98 0.30
CA ALA A 202 -4.22 -20.15 -0.18
C ALA A 202 -5.58 -20.88 -0.28
N GLY A 203 -5.81 -21.91 0.59
CA GLY A 203 -7.02 -22.74 0.59
C GLY A 203 -7.04 -23.86 -0.46
N TYR A 204 -5.95 -24.09 -1.20
CA TYR A 204 -5.80 -25.14 -2.20
C TYR A 204 -4.80 -26.20 -1.73
N ALA A 205 -4.90 -27.40 -2.31
CA ALA A 205 -3.98 -28.49 -1.99
C ALA A 205 -3.73 -29.41 -3.20
N GLY A 206 -2.58 -30.08 -3.17
CA GLY A 206 -2.22 -31.07 -4.15
C GLY A 206 -0.99 -31.89 -3.75
N SER A 207 -0.75 -33.00 -4.43
CA SER A 207 0.50 -33.72 -4.34
C SER A 207 1.64 -32.87 -4.91
N CYS A 208 2.85 -33.05 -4.40
CA CYS A 208 3.99 -32.24 -4.76
C CYS A 208 5.23 -33.13 -4.92
N LEU A 209 6.09 -32.77 -5.84
CA LEU A 209 7.46 -33.26 -5.93
C LEU A 209 8.42 -32.10 -5.70
N GLU A 210 9.14 -32.17 -4.60
CA GLU A 210 10.26 -31.28 -4.32
C GLU A 210 11.53 -31.84 -4.94
N TYR A 211 12.32 -31.03 -5.62
CA TYR A 211 13.53 -31.50 -6.29
C TYR A 211 14.79 -30.84 -5.73
N PHE A 212 15.77 -31.69 -5.43
CA PHE A 212 17.01 -31.34 -4.74
C PHE A 212 18.24 -31.69 -5.58
N ALA A 213 19.28 -30.89 -5.43
CA ALA A 213 20.62 -31.26 -5.88
C ALA A 213 21.68 -30.69 -4.92
N GLY A 214 22.62 -31.48 -4.55
CA GLY A 214 23.75 -31.11 -3.67
C GLY A 214 23.33 -30.60 -2.29
N GLY A 215 22.19 -31.03 -1.76
CA GLY A 215 21.64 -30.60 -0.48
C GLY A 215 20.63 -29.44 -0.58
N LEU A 216 20.58 -28.77 -1.71
CA LEU A 216 19.72 -27.59 -1.91
C LEU A 216 18.42 -27.96 -2.63
N GLU A 217 17.30 -27.56 -2.07
CA GLU A 217 16.02 -27.55 -2.78
C GLU A 217 16.09 -26.56 -3.94
N LEU A 218 15.92 -27.05 -5.16
CA LEU A 218 15.92 -26.24 -6.37
C LEU A 218 14.55 -25.69 -6.72
N GLY A 219 13.49 -26.31 -6.21
CA GLY A 219 12.11 -25.93 -6.41
C GLY A 219 11.17 -27.09 -6.16
N ASN A 220 9.89 -26.83 -6.37
CA ASN A 220 8.85 -27.84 -6.27
C ASN A 220 7.88 -27.77 -7.46
N GLN A 221 7.17 -28.87 -7.67
CA GLN A 221 6.10 -28.95 -8.67
C GLN A 221 4.85 -29.47 -7.99
N VAL A 222 3.84 -28.62 -7.89
CA VAL A 222 2.56 -28.92 -7.27
C VAL A 222 1.53 -29.34 -8.32
N TYR A 223 0.90 -30.49 -8.09
CA TYR A 223 -0.22 -31.00 -8.89
C TYR A 223 -1.52 -30.64 -8.18
N MET A 224 -1.95 -29.40 -8.34
CA MET A 224 -3.07 -28.85 -7.61
C MET A 224 -4.38 -29.45 -8.11
N ARG A 225 -5.14 -30.07 -7.21
CA ARG A 225 -6.39 -30.78 -7.51
C ARG A 225 -7.52 -30.43 -6.58
N TYR A 226 -7.24 -29.90 -5.38
CA TYR A 226 -8.22 -29.77 -4.32
C TYR A 226 -8.31 -28.35 -3.80
N VAL A 227 -9.50 -27.97 -3.32
CA VAL A 227 -9.75 -26.85 -2.44
C VAL A 227 -10.12 -27.43 -1.06
N ILE A 228 -9.68 -26.75 0.00
CA ILE A 228 -9.99 -27.13 1.38
C ILE A 228 -11.18 -26.29 1.84
N ASN A 229 -12.37 -26.91 1.91
CA ASN A 229 -13.59 -26.30 2.40
C ASN A 229 -14.07 -27.06 3.65
N ASP A 230 -14.30 -26.36 4.76
CA ASP A 230 -14.84 -26.93 6.02
C ASP A 230 -14.13 -28.24 6.42
N ASN A 231 -12.81 -28.26 6.35
CA ASN A 231 -11.96 -29.43 6.59
C ASN A 231 -12.27 -30.65 5.67
N LYS A 232 -12.69 -30.40 4.44
CA LYS A 232 -12.84 -31.42 3.39
C LYS A 232 -12.09 -31.05 2.14
N LEU A 233 -11.53 -32.06 1.47
CA LEU A 233 -10.91 -31.90 0.15
C LEU A 233 -11.99 -32.03 -0.92
N GLU A 234 -12.21 -30.99 -1.70
CA GLU A 234 -13.10 -30.96 -2.85
C GLU A 234 -12.29 -30.72 -4.14
N GLU A 235 -12.61 -31.42 -5.23
CA GLU A 235 -11.91 -31.21 -6.50
C GLU A 235 -12.15 -29.80 -7.04
N ILE A 236 -11.06 -29.12 -7.44
CA ILE A 236 -11.13 -27.80 -8.08
C ILE A 236 -11.58 -27.92 -9.56
N PRO A 237 -12.30 -26.92 -10.07
CA PRO A 237 -12.74 -26.91 -11.46
C PRO A 237 -11.60 -26.84 -12.49
N THR A 238 -10.48 -26.23 -12.11
CA THR A 238 -9.30 -26.07 -12.97
C THR A 238 -8.09 -26.75 -12.32
N LYS A 239 -7.82 -28.02 -12.71
CA LYS A 239 -6.62 -28.72 -12.24
C LYS A 239 -5.38 -28.02 -12.78
N THR A 240 -4.46 -27.65 -11.90
CA THR A 240 -3.35 -26.76 -12.23
C THR A 240 -2.02 -27.41 -11.93
N ILE A 241 -1.08 -27.30 -12.87
CA ILE A 241 0.35 -27.48 -12.59
C ILE A 241 0.86 -26.13 -12.15
N ASP A 242 1.50 -26.13 -10.99
CA ASP A 242 2.18 -25.00 -10.38
C ASP A 242 3.61 -25.44 -10.02
N MET A 243 4.55 -25.12 -10.89
CA MET A 243 5.97 -25.37 -10.65
C MET A 243 6.62 -24.06 -10.24
N GLY A 244 6.99 -23.94 -8.98
CA GLY A 244 7.69 -22.81 -8.42
C GLY A 244 9.14 -23.13 -8.05
N ALA A 245 10.08 -22.33 -8.56
CA ALA A 245 11.49 -22.49 -8.24
C ALA A 245 12.17 -21.16 -7.95
N GLY A 246 12.94 -21.10 -6.86
CA GLY A 246 13.78 -19.94 -6.60
C GLY A 246 14.89 -19.83 -7.64
N LEU A 247 14.79 -18.88 -8.55
CA LEU A 247 15.79 -18.66 -9.60
C LEU A 247 17.18 -18.38 -9.01
N GLU A 248 17.23 -17.75 -7.84
CA GLU A 248 18.43 -17.49 -7.06
C GLU A 248 19.14 -18.78 -6.65
N ARG A 249 18.36 -19.80 -6.28
CA ARG A 249 18.91 -21.13 -5.90
C ARG A 249 19.55 -21.83 -7.11
N TRP A 250 18.94 -21.70 -8.30
CA TRP A 250 19.54 -22.20 -9.53
C TRP A 250 20.87 -21.48 -9.83
N SER A 251 20.86 -20.12 -9.73
CA SER A 251 22.07 -19.33 -9.93
C SER A 251 23.18 -19.73 -8.94
N TRP A 252 22.81 -19.94 -7.68
CA TRP A 252 23.76 -20.32 -6.62
C TRP A 252 24.43 -21.67 -6.90
N VAL A 253 23.61 -22.68 -7.18
CA VAL A 253 24.11 -24.05 -7.45
C VAL A 253 25.02 -24.11 -8.68
N VAL A 254 24.63 -23.45 -9.80
CA VAL A 254 25.42 -23.53 -11.04
C VAL A 254 26.70 -22.70 -10.97
N ASN A 255 26.72 -21.62 -10.22
CA ASN A 255 27.92 -20.78 -10.08
C ASN A 255 28.81 -21.16 -8.91
N ASN A 256 28.25 -21.85 -7.92
CA ASN A 256 28.95 -22.32 -6.72
C ASN A 256 29.66 -21.18 -5.97
N THR A 257 28.94 -20.05 -5.81
CA THR A 257 29.39 -18.86 -5.07
C THR A 257 29.31 -19.11 -3.54
N PRO A 258 30.00 -18.31 -2.71
CA PRO A 258 29.95 -18.43 -1.26
C PRO A 258 28.54 -18.38 -0.69
N THR A 259 27.72 -17.48 -1.21
CA THR A 259 26.32 -17.34 -0.80
C THR A 259 25.41 -17.09 -2.00
N ILE A 260 24.10 -17.13 -1.77
CA ILE A 260 23.09 -16.79 -2.77
C ILE A 260 23.18 -15.33 -3.23
N TYR A 261 23.73 -14.43 -2.40
CA TYR A 261 23.80 -12.99 -2.70
C TYR A 261 24.81 -12.70 -3.80
N GLU A 262 26.00 -13.32 -3.79
CA GLU A 262 26.97 -13.21 -4.88
C GLU A 262 26.45 -13.84 -6.18
N ALA A 263 25.61 -14.89 -6.08
CA ALA A 263 25.00 -15.49 -7.26
C ALA A 263 23.92 -14.61 -7.88
N THR A 264 23.28 -13.76 -7.09
CA THR A 264 22.08 -13.02 -7.49
C THR A 264 22.38 -11.58 -7.91
N PHE A 265 23.14 -10.85 -7.09
CA PHE A 265 23.49 -9.43 -7.32
C PHE A 265 24.96 -9.15 -6.99
N PRO A 266 25.90 -9.80 -7.71
CA PRO A 266 27.33 -9.73 -7.44
C PRO A 266 27.88 -8.30 -7.45
N LYS A 267 27.41 -7.46 -8.39
CA LYS A 267 27.90 -6.07 -8.53
C LYS A 267 27.49 -5.18 -7.36
N VAL A 268 26.29 -5.40 -6.82
CA VAL A 268 25.81 -4.66 -5.64
C VAL A 268 26.61 -5.05 -4.40
N VAL A 269 26.85 -6.37 -4.21
CA VAL A 269 27.66 -6.86 -3.09
C VAL A 269 29.09 -6.31 -3.18
N GLU A 270 29.70 -6.35 -4.37
CA GLU A 270 31.03 -5.78 -4.62
C GLU A 270 31.07 -4.27 -4.37
N PHE A 271 30.04 -3.55 -4.83
CA PHE A 271 29.92 -2.11 -4.60
C PHE A 271 29.91 -1.78 -3.10
N ILE A 272 29.10 -2.48 -2.30
CA ILE A 272 29.04 -2.27 -0.86
C ILE A 272 30.38 -2.58 -0.22
N LYS A 273 30.95 -3.78 -0.46
CA LYS A 273 32.26 -4.21 0.07
C LYS A 273 33.34 -3.13 -0.19
N ARG A 274 33.44 -2.64 -1.42
CA ARG A 274 34.39 -1.61 -1.82
C ARG A 274 34.15 -0.27 -1.09
N LYS A 275 32.90 0.15 -0.97
CA LYS A 275 32.54 1.43 -0.31
C LYS A 275 32.88 1.43 1.18
N VAL A 276 32.73 0.28 1.84
CA VAL A 276 32.94 0.16 3.29
C VAL A 276 34.30 -0.41 3.68
N GLY A 277 35.14 -0.74 2.68
CA GLY A 277 36.51 -1.22 2.90
C GLY A 277 36.60 -2.64 3.44
N ILE A 278 35.65 -3.51 3.03
CA ILE A 278 35.68 -4.94 3.38
C ILE A 278 36.35 -5.72 2.25
N ASP A 279 37.39 -6.45 2.59
CA ASP A 279 38.12 -7.32 1.69
C ASP A 279 38.44 -8.64 2.40
N TYR A 280 37.48 -9.57 2.38
CA TYR A 280 37.69 -10.94 2.85
C TYR A 280 37.98 -11.84 1.68
N ASP A 281 38.92 -12.79 1.88
CA ASP A 281 39.21 -13.86 0.93
C ASP A 281 37.94 -14.66 0.63
N GLU A 282 37.59 -14.80 -0.65
CA GLU A 282 36.36 -15.48 -1.10
C GLU A 282 36.32 -16.97 -0.65
N GLU A 283 37.46 -17.68 -0.71
CA GLU A 283 37.51 -19.05 -0.27
C GLU A 283 37.31 -19.19 1.24
N LYS A 284 37.76 -18.21 2.01
CA LYS A 284 37.48 -18.14 3.45
C LYS A 284 36.00 -17.91 3.73
N VAL A 285 35.38 -16.94 3.05
CA VAL A 285 33.93 -16.70 3.15
C VAL A 285 33.17 -17.96 2.79
N LYS A 286 33.54 -18.62 1.69
CA LYS A 286 32.91 -19.86 1.23
C LYS A 286 32.99 -20.97 2.27
N LYS A 287 34.13 -21.19 2.87
CA LYS A 287 34.30 -22.19 3.95
C LYS A 287 33.42 -21.91 5.15
N VAL A 288 33.31 -20.66 5.57
CA VAL A 288 32.44 -20.26 6.69
C VAL A 288 30.99 -20.56 6.36
N TYR A 289 30.50 -20.16 5.18
CA TYR A 289 29.09 -20.37 4.78
C TYR A 289 28.78 -21.83 4.43
N GLU A 290 29.77 -22.65 4.06
CA GLU A 290 29.61 -24.11 3.95
C GLU A 290 29.20 -24.73 5.30
N HIS A 291 29.84 -24.31 6.40
CA HIS A 291 29.51 -24.82 7.73
C HIS A 291 28.21 -24.21 8.26
N ILE A 292 27.89 -22.94 7.92
CA ILE A 292 26.61 -22.30 8.26
C ILE A 292 25.42 -23.09 7.69
N GLY A 293 25.54 -23.64 6.49
CA GLY A 293 24.50 -24.47 5.88
C GLY A 293 24.10 -25.70 6.71
N LYS A 294 24.96 -26.13 7.65
CA LYS A 294 24.74 -27.26 8.57
C LYS A 294 24.05 -26.85 9.88
N ILE A 295 23.90 -25.54 10.12
CA ILE A 295 23.44 -24.99 11.39
C ILE A 295 21.99 -24.51 11.29
N ASP A 296 21.19 -24.96 12.24
CA ASP A 296 19.87 -24.40 12.53
C ASP A 296 20.03 -23.39 13.69
N PHE A 297 20.01 -22.10 13.35
CA PHE A 297 20.17 -21.02 14.32
C PHE A 297 19.03 -20.92 15.34
N GLU A 298 17.87 -21.52 15.08
CA GLU A 298 16.77 -21.57 16.04
C GLU A 298 17.04 -22.61 17.13
N LYS A 299 17.81 -23.67 16.81
CA LYS A 299 18.19 -24.73 17.76
C LYS A 299 19.50 -24.45 18.45
N ILE A 300 20.44 -23.85 17.73
CA ILE A 300 21.79 -23.56 18.23
C ILE A 300 21.99 -22.04 18.20
N GLY A 301 22.26 -21.43 19.34
CA GLY A 301 22.51 -20.00 19.44
C GLY A 301 23.71 -19.54 18.61
N LEU A 302 23.75 -18.28 18.25
CA LEU A 302 24.81 -17.70 17.38
C LEU A 302 26.22 -17.89 17.98
N GLU A 303 26.40 -17.77 19.29
CA GLU A 303 27.69 -17.93 19.95
C GLU A 303 28.22 -19.37 19.83
N ASP A 304 27.34 -20.36 19.98
CA ASP A 304 27.75 -21.79 19.84
C ASP A 304 27.99 -22.13 18.37
N ALA A 305 27.25 -21.53 17.44
CA ALA A 305 27.51 -21.64 16.02
C ALA A 305 28.87 -21.06 15.63
N ILE A 306 29.27 -19.91 16.18
CA ILE A 306 30.58 -19.30 15.95
C ILE A 306 31.71 -20.23 16.44
N LYS A 307 31.58 -20.80 17.64
CA LYS A 307 32.59 -21.78 18.17
C LYS A 307 32.72 -22.96 17.26
N TYR A 308 31.61 -23.58 16.88
CA TYR A 308 31.63 -24.73 15.96
C TYR A 308 32.32 -24.38 14.62
N ILE A 309 32.00 -23.24 14.01
CA ILE A 309 32.62 -22.81 12.75
C ILE A 309 34.12 -22.53 12.93
N ALA A 310 34.52 -21.92 14.05
CA ALA A 310 35.89 -21.60 14.37
C ALA A 310 36.72 -22.89 14.49
N GLU A 311 36.21 -23.91 15.17
CA GLU A 311 36.83 -25.25 15.30
C GLU A 311 36.99 -25.96 13.94
N GLU A 312 35.91 -26.01 13.13
CA GLU A 312 35.90 -26.68 11.83
C GLU A 312 36.81 -25.99 10.80
N THR A 313 36.83 -24.65 10.79
CA THR A 313 37.65 -23.86 9.86
C THR A 313 39.07 -23.62 10.37
N LYS A 314 39.36 -23.98 11.63
CA LYS A 314 40.64 -23.68 12.33
C LYS A 314 40.98 -22.20 12.31
N THR A 315 39.97 -21.36 12.53
CA THR A 315 40.05 -19.91 12.52
C THR A 315 39.71 -19.37 13.92
N ASP A 316 40.29 -18.26 14.31
CA ASP A 316 39.99 -17.63 15.59
C ASP A 316 38.50 -17.22 15.70
N GLU A 317 37.88 -17.43 16.87
CA GLU A 317 36.46 -17.16 17.08
C GLU A 317 36.10 -15.67 16.85
N GLN A 318 36.99 -14.75 17.25
CA GLN A 318 36.77 -13.31 17.08
C GLN A 318 36.82 -12.92 15.60
N GLU A 319 37.67 -13.60 14.82
CA GLU A 319 37.72 -13.41 13.38
C GLU A 319 36.47 -13.94 12.69
N ILE A 320 35.94 -15.10 13.07
CA ILE A 320 34.65 -15.62 12.57
C ILE A 320 33.52 -14.70 12.95
N LYS A 321 33.45 -14.26 14.18
CA LYS A 321 32.43 -13.30 14.68
C LYS A 321 32.43 -11.98 13.88
N ARG A 322 33.62 -11.44 13.62
CA ARG A 322 33.77 -10.23 12.83
C ARG A 322 33.33 -10.45 11.38
N LEU A 323 33.81 -11.50 10.72
CA LEU A 323 33.46 -11.86 9.34
C LEU A 323 31.94 -12.02 9.19
N LEU A 324 31.30 -12.80 10.04
CA LEU A 324 29.87 -13.02 9.99
C LEU A 324 29.08 -11.73 10.20
N SER A 325 29.47 -10.92 11.17
CA SER A 325 28.83 -9.64 11.45
C SER A 325 28.96 -8.65 10.29
N ASP A 326 30.12 -8.58 9.64
CA ASP A 326 30.35 -7.71 8.49
C ASP A 326 29.58 -8.20 7.26
N MET A 327 29.66 -9.50 6.97
CA MET A 327 28.97 -10.07 5.81
C MET A 327 27.45 -10.07 5.98
N GLN A 328 26.93 -10.31 7.18
CA GLN A 328 25.51 -10.14 7.47
C GLN A 328 25.01 -8.75 7.14
N ALA A 329 25.77 -7.74 7.53
CA ALA A 329 25.42 -6.32 7.23
C ALA A 329 25.45 -6.06 5.70
N VAL A 330 26.51 -6.47 4.99
CA VAL A 330 26.64 -6.32 3.54
C VAL A 330 25.46 -6.97 2.81
N TYR A 331 25.19 -8.24 3.11
CA TYR A 331 24.15 -9.00 2.41
C TYR A 331 22.74 -8.51 2.76
N SER A 332 22.50 -8.15 4.04
CA SER A 332 21.20 -7.59 4.44
C SER A 332 20.93 -6.27 3.75
N ILE A 333 21.91 -5.36 3.67
CA ILE A 333 21.74 -4.08 2.97
C ILE A 333 21.47 -4.32 1.48
N ALA A 334 22.19 -5.24 0.85
CA ALA A 334 22.00 -5.59 -0.56
C ALA A 334 20.60 -6.18 -0.82
N ASP A 335 20.15 -7.14 -0.01
CA ASP A 335 18.81 -7.75 -0.14
C ASP A 335 17.69 -6.74 0.12
N HIS A 336 17.78 -6.00 1.24
CA HIS A 336 16.73 -5.08 1.67
C HIS A 336 16.56 -3.92 0.69
N SER A 337 17.64 -3.39 0.15
CA SER A 337 17.59 -2.31 -0.86
C SER A 337 16.94 -2.76 -2.17
N ARG A 338 17.14 -4.02 -2.61
CA ARG A 338 16.44 -4.61 -3.75
C ARG A 338 14.93 -4.71 -3.48
N THR A 339 14.56 -5.20 -2.30
CA THR A 339 13.17 -5.33 -1.90
C THR A 339 12.47 -3.96 -1.85
N LEU A 340 13.13 -2.95 -1.28
CA LEU A 340 12.61 -1.58 -1.26
C LEU A 340 12.41 -1.03 -2.67
N LEU A 341 13.37 -1.22 -3.58
CA LEU A 341 13.26 -0.78 -4.98
C LEU A 341 12.01 -1.36 -5.64
N VAL A 342 11.83 -2.67 -5.57
CA VAL A 342 10.71 -3.36 -6.23
C VAL A 342 9.37 -2.99 -5.61
N ALA A 343 9.28 -2.98 -4.28
CA ALA A 343 8.06 -2.66 -3.57
C ALA A 343 7.60 -1.21 -3.81
N ILE A 344 8.54 -0.24 -3.80
CA ILE A 344 8.23 1.16 -4.09
C ILE A 344 7.80 1.33 -5.55
N HIS A 345 8.47 0.67 -6.50
CA HIS A 345 8.04 0.69 -7.90
C HIS A 345 6.60 0.26 -8.06
N ASP A 346 6.20 -0.82 -7.39
CA ASP A 346 4.85 -1.37 -7.46
C ASP A 346 3.86 -0.63 -6.52
N GLY A 347 4.27 0.51 -5.94
CA GLY A 347 3.45 1.45 -5.19
C GLY A 347 3.23 1.12 -3.72
N ALA A 348 4.06 0.26 -3.10
CA ALA A 348 4.09 0.11 -1.65
C ALA A 348 5.06 1.13 -1.04
N LEU A 349 4.63 1.79 0.03
CA LEU A 349 5.43 2.77 0.75
C LEU A 349 5.76 2.29 2.16
N PRO A 350 6.98 2.56 2.67
CA PRO A 350 7.28 2.37 4.08
C PRO A 350 6.26 3.13 4.95
N SER A 351 5.63 2.44 5.90
CA SER A 351 4.62 3.02 6.77
C SER A 351 4.45 2.21 8.06
N ASN A 352 3.61 2.66 9.00
CA ASN A 352 3.31 1.94 10.23
C ASN A 352 2.19 0.88 10.07
N VAL A 353 1.67 0.68 8.87
CA VAL A 353 0.49 -0.17 8.65
C VAL A 353 0.72 -1.20 7.54
N GLY A 354 0.13 -2.40 7.73
CA GLY A 354 0.14 -3.45 6.73
C GLY A 354 1.54 -3.82 6.23
N GLY A 355 1.66 -4.10 4.93
CA GLY A 355 2.93 -4.44 4.29
C GLY A 355 3.99 -3.33 4.34
N GLY A 356 3.56 -2.05 4.44
CA GLY A 356 4.47 -0.91 4.58
C GLY A 356 5.33 -0.95 5.85
N TYR A 357 4.83 -1.60 6.90
CA TYR A 357 5.60 -1.85 8.12
C TYR A 357 6.85 -2.71 7.86
N ASN A 358 6.71 -3.79 7.10
CA ASN A 358 7.84 -4.64 6.74
C ASN A 358 8.91 -3.84 5.96
N LEU A 359 8.48 -3.02 5.00
CA LEU A 359 9.40 -2.18 4.22
C LEU A 359 10.14 -1.17 5.12
N ARG A 360 9.44 -0.55 6.07
CA ARG A 360 10.06 0.34 7.06
C ARG A 360 11.10 -0.39 7.90
N ASN A 361 10.81 -1.59 8.34
CA ASN A 361 11.74 -2.41 9.12
C ASN A 361 12.99 -2.77 8.32
N LEU A 362 12.85 -3.15 7.04
CA LEU A 362 14.01 -3.41 6.18
C LEU A 362 14.92 -2.19 6.07
N LEU A 363 14.33 -1.01 5.85
CA LEU A 363 15.09 0.24 5.79
C LEU A 363 15.80 0.55 7.10
N ARG A 364 15.08 0.49 8.23
CA ARG A 364 15.65 0.73 9.56
C ARG A 364 16.76 -0.24 9.90
N ARG A 365 16.58 -1.53 9.59
CA ARG A 365 17.61 -2.56 9.78
C ARG A 365 18.87 -2.25 8.97
N SER A 366 18.71 -1.85 7.70
CA SER A 366 19.84 -1.41 6.86
C SER A 366 20.56 -0.21 7.45
N LEU A 367 19.82 0.81 7.89
CA LEU A 367 20.38 2.01 8.53
C LEU A 367 21.09 1.68 9.86
N ASN A 368 20.56 0.74 10.64
CA ASN A 368 21.19 0.28 11.88
C ASN A 368 22.54 -0.40 11.60
N PHE A 369 22.63 -1.26 10.58
CA PHE A 369 23.90 -1.84 10.18
C PHE A 369 24.91 -0.76 9.77
N ILE A 370 24.51 0.17 8.91
CA ILE A 370 25.37 1.28 8.47
C ILE A 370 25.89 2.10 9.68
N GLN A 371 25.01 2.41 10.62
CA GLN A 371 25.33 3.22 11.78
C GLN A 371 26.21 2.46 12.80
N SER A 372 25.84 1.23 13.16
CA SER A 372 26.59 0.40 14.14
C SER A 372 28.01 0.10 13.67
N LYS A 373 28.17 -0.11 12.37
CA LYS A 373 29.49 -0.33 11.74
C LYS A 373 30.23 0.97 11.44
N LYS A 374 29.59 2.14 11.63
CA LYS A 374 30.15 3.47 11.28
C LYS A 374 30.57 3.55 9.81
N TRP A 375 29.81 2.90 8.91
CA TRP A 375 30.10 2.91 7.48
C TRP A 375 29.66 4.22 6.82
N ASN A 376 30.48 4.72 5.90
CA ASN A 376 30.12 5.84 5.03
C ASN A 376 29.44 5.29 3.76
N LEU A 377 28.22 4.80 3.92
CA LEU A 377 27.41 4.20 2.85
C LEU A 377 26.02 4.86 2.82
N ASP A 378 25.63 5.37 1.63
CA ASP A 378 24.27 5.83 1.38
C ASP A 378 23.44 4.69 0.76
N ILE A 379 22.33 4.33 1.38
CA ILE A 379 21.44 3.28 0.88
C ILE A 379 20.84 3.64 -0.50
N ASN A 380 20.69 4.94 -0.81
CA ASN A 380 20.26 5.38 -2.13
C ASN A 380 21.27 4.99 -3.23
N GLU A 381 22.58 5.05 -2.95
CA GLU A 381 23.60 4.60 -3.90
C GLU A 381 23.48 3.08 -4.15
N VAL A 382 23.17 2.30 -3.12
CA VAL A 382 22.96 0.84 -3.26
C VAL A 382 21.73 0.54 -4.11
N ILE A 383 20.65 1.28 -3.92
CA ILE A 383 19.43 1.15 -4.74
C ILE A 383 19.75 1.50 -6.21
N GLU A 384 20.56 2.52 -6.47
CA GLU A 384 20.97 2.88 -7.85
C GLU A 384 21.82 1.78 -8.50
N GLU A 385 22.67 1.06 -7.74
CA GLU A 385 23.39 -0.11 -8.28
C GLU A 385 22.41 -1.25 -8.63
N HIS A 386 21.37 -1.49 -7.83
CA HIS A 386 20.31 -2.43 -8.19
C HIS A 386 19.55 -2.04 -9.46
N LYS A 387 19.24 -0.74 -9.65
CA LYS A 387 18.61 -0.26 -10.89
C LYS A 387 19.49 -0.54 -12.12
N LYS A 388 20.79 -0.41 -12.00
CA LYS A 388 21.74 -0.71 -13.10
C LYS A 388 21.79 -2.22 -13.41
N GLU A 389 21.90 -3.05 -12.38
CA GLU A 389 22.03 -4.49 -12.55
C GLU A 389 20.70 -5.15 -12.92
N PHE A 390 19.66 -4.90 -12.14
CA PHE A 390 18.35 -5.54 -12.27
C PHE A 390 17.49 -4.91 -13.38
N GLY A 391 17.62 -3.61 -13.61
CA GLY A 391 16.96 -2.89 -14.70
C GLY A 391 17.39 -3.31 -16.10
N GLY A 392 18.50 -4.04 -16.26
CA GLY A 392 18.86 -4.68 -17.52
C GLY A 392 17.88 -5.80 -17.93
N TRP A 393 17.10 -6.31 -16.97
CA TRP A 393 16.11 -7.35 -17.15
C TRP A 393 14.67 -6.83 -16.96
N PHE A 394 14.43 -6.09 -15.87
CA PHE A 394 13.15 -5.43 -15.58
C PHE A 394 13.28 -3.92 -15.88
N GLU A 395 13.06 -3.56 -17.14
CA GLU A 395 13.29 -2.18 -17.64
C GLU A 395 12.47 -1.14 -16.88
N GLU A 396 11.30 -1.52 -16.39
CA GLU A 396 10.42 -0.65 -15.60
C GLU A 396 11.08 -0.15 -14.32
N LEU A 397 12.00 -0.91 -13.72
CA LEU A 397 12.66 -0.53 -12.46
C LEU A 397 13.73 0.56 -12.63
N LYS A 398 14.24 0.79 -13.85
CA LYS A 398 15.33 1.75 -14.12
C LYS A 398 15.01 3.16 -13.65
N ASN A 399 13.80 3.60 -13.90
CA ASN A 399 13.38 4.99 -13.68
C ASN A 399 12.54 5.16 -12.40
N THR A 400 12.54 4.18 -11.50
CA THR A 400 11.78 4.26 -10.25
C THR A 400 12.31 5.37 -9.35
N GLU A 401 11.49 6.33 -9.01
CA GLU A 401 11.83 7.39 -8.05
C GLU A 401 11.75 6.88 -6.61
N THR A 402 12.88 6.40 -6.07
CA THR A 402 12.97 5.91 -4.69
C THR A 402 13.52 6.94 -3.72
N LYS A 403 14.44 7.80 -4.17
CA LYS A 403 15.23 8.70 -3.32
C LYS A 403 14.38 9.61 -2.41
N PRO A 404 13.33 10.34 -2.89
CA PRO A 404 12.54 11.21 -2.01
C PRO A 404 11.83 10.43 -0.89
N ILE A 405 11.42 9.20 -1.17
CA ILE A 405 10.72 8.33 -0.22
C ILE A 405 11.71 7.85 0.85
N ILE A 406 12.87 7.36 0.42
CA ILE A 406 13.93 6.86 1.30
C ILE A 406 14.49 7.99 2.17
N ASP A 407 14.80 9.14 1.59
CA ASP A 407 15.32 10.30 2.33
C ASP A 407 14.32 10.76 3.41
N LYS A 408 13.02 10.78 3.10
CA LYS A 408 11.98 11.14 4.08
C LYS A 408 11.89 10.14 5.21
N GLU A 409 12.01 8.85 4.92
CA GLU A 409 12.02 7.82 5.97
C GLU A 409 13.31 7.86 6.82
N ILE A 410 14.46 8.22 6.23
CA ILE A 410 15.70 8.45 6.99
C ILE A 410 15.53 9.65 7.93
N GLU A 411 14.94 10.76 7.48
CA GLU A 411 14.62 11.92 8.31
C GLU A 411 13.73 11.51 9.50
N ARG A 412 12.63 10.82 9.22
CA ARG A 412 11.70 10.32 10.25
C ARG A 412 12.37 9.37 11.25
N TYR A 413 13.29 8.54 10.76
CA TYR A 413 14.00 7.61 11.62
C TYR A 413 14.96 8.34 12.57
N LYS A 414 15.66 9.39 12.10
CA LYS A 414 16.48 10.26 12.95
C LYS A 414 15.65 10.93 14.02
N GLU A 415 14.54 11.59 13.64
CA GLU A 415 13.61 12.23 14.58
C GLU A 415 13.02 11.24 15.59
N PHE A 416 12.69 10.03 15.13
CA PHE A 416 12.18 8.94 15.97
C PHE A 416 13.22 8.53 17.01
N LYS A 417 14.47 8.31 16.61
CA LYS A 417 15.57 7.99 17.53
C LYS A 417 15.76 9.09 18.60
N GLU A 418 15.92 10.32 18.19
CA GLU A 418 16.12 11.46 19.10
C GLU A 418 15.00 11.60 20.12
N ARG A 419 13.75 11.34 19.71
CA ARG A 419 12.57 11.47 20.58
C ARG A 419 12.38 10.29 21.52
N ASN A 420 12.61 9.08 21.04
CA ASN A 420 12.22 7.86 21.74
C ASN A 420 13.37 7.12 22.41
N GLU A 421 14.64 7.48 22.14
CA GLU A 421 15.81 6.82 22.72
C GLU A 421 15.73 6.74 24.25
N ARG A 422 15.45 7.86 24.92
CA ARG A 422 15.30 7.89 26.38
C ARG A 422 14.12 7.07 26.88
N LEU A 423 13.02 7.06 26.12
CA LEU A 423 11.83 6.29 26.48
C LEU A 423 12.10 4.79 26.35
N ILE A 424 12.68 4.36 25.24
CA ILE A 424 13.01 2.95 25.02
C ILE A 424 14.03 2.47 26.05
N SER A 425 15.10 3.25 26.33
CA SER A 425 16.07 2.94 27.38
C SER A 425 15.39 2.78 28.75
N SER A 426 14.40 3.61 29.07
CA SER A 426 13.63 3.47 30.33
C SER A 426 12.71 2.23 30.34
N LEU A 427 12.25 1.76 29.17
CA LEU A 427 11.48 0.51 29.07
C LEU A 427 12.37 -0.72 29.28
N LEU A 428 13.63 -0.65 28.88
CA LEU A 428 14.60 -1.73 29.08
C LEU A 428 14.96 -1.97 30.56
N ASP A 429 14.63 -1.05 31.46
CA ASP A 429 14.74 -1.29 32.90
C ASP A 429 13.64 -2.23 33.43
N LYS A 430 12.59 -2.49 32.62
CA LYS A 430 11.61 -3.54 32.87
C LYS A 430 12.14 -4.87 32.33
N LYS A 431 11.80 -5.97 33.00
CA LYS A 431 12.19 -7.30 32.57
C LYS A 431 11.28 -7.84 31.44
N GLU A 432 10.07 -7.28 31.33
CA GLU A 432 9.04 -7.76 30.40
C GLU A 432 8.13 -6.58 29.99
N ILE A 433 7.71 -6.56 28.72
CA ILE A 433 6.64 -5.70 28.20
C ILE A 433 5.48 -6.60 27.79
N LYS A 434 4.29 -6.36 28.38
CA LYS A 434 3.07 -7.12 28.10
C LYS A 434 2.43 -6.66 26.80
N GLU A 435 1.54 -7.49 26.24
CA GLU A 435 0.88 -7.25 24.97
C GLU A 435 0.09 -5.94 24.92
N ASP A 436 -0.70 -5.63 25.97
CA ASP A 436 -1.47 -4.38 26.04
C ASP A 436 -0.56 -3.14 26.06
N GLU A 437 0.54 -3.18 26.81
CA GLU A 437 1.53 -2.10 26.87
C GLU A 437 2.26 -1.95 25.52
N MET A 438 2.58 -3.07 24.88
CA MET A 438 3.18 -3.06 23.54
C MET A 438 2.23 -2.46 22.50
N LEU A 439 0.92 -2.76 22.61
CA LEU A 439 -0.11 -2.20 21.74
C LEU A 439 -0.21 -0.66 21.92
N GLU A 440 -0.20 -0.18 23.16
CA GLU A 440 -0.19 1.27 23.44
C GLU A 440 1.06 1.95 22.88
N LEU A 441 2.25 1.37 23.07
CA LEU A 441 3.50 1.88 22.51
C LEU A 441 3.47 1.93 20.98
N TYR A 442 2.92 0.88 20.37
CA TYR A 442 2.79 0.78 18.93
C TYR A 442 1.78 1.80 18.35
N GLU A 443 0.57 1.87 18.90
CA GLU A 443 -0.51 2.73 18.37
C GLU A 443 -0.28 4.21 18.68
N SER A 444 0.17 4.54 19.92
CA SER A 444 0.28 5.94 20.34
C SER A 444 1.63 6.58 20.01
N LYS A 445 2.72 5.81 20.00
CA LYS A 445 4.09 6.32 19.84
C LYS A 445 4.83 5.80 18.63
N GLY A 446 4.25 4.80 17.92
CA GLY A 446 4.87 4.17 16.76
C GLY A 446 6.14 3.38 17.10
N ILE A 447 6.31 2.97 18.37
CA ILE A 447 7.43 2.15 18.82
C ILE A 447 7.10 0.70 18.51
N THR A 448 8.01 0.02 17.82
CA THR A 448 7.84 -1.37 17.39
C THR A 448 8.62 -2.31 18.30
N ILE A 449 8.30 -3.61 18.25
CA ILE A 449 9.10 -4.64 18.92
C ILE A 449 10.56 -4.58 18.47
N ASP A 450 10.79 -4.37 17.18
CA ASP A 450 12.13 -4.34 16.62
C ASP A 450 12.93 -3.11 17.05
N ASP A 451 12.27 -1.95 17.27
CA ASP A 451 12.93 -0.78 17.83
C ASP A 451 13.42 -1.06 19.24
N ILE A 452 12.61 -1.74 20.06
CA ILE A 452 12.99 -2.11 21.43
C ILE A 452 14.13 -3.13 21.44
N LYS A 453 14.03 -4.18 20.60
CA LYS A 453 15.12 -5.17 20.45
C LYS A 453 16.44 -4.51 20.04
N THR A 454 16.40 -3.61 19.08
CA THR A 454 17.59 -2.92 18.58
C THR A 454 18.28 -2.10 19.67
N VAL A 455 17.52 -1.36 20.49
CA VAL A 455 18.10 -0.59 21.58
C VAL A 455 18.60 -1.52 22.71
N ALA A 456 17.88 -2.61 22.97
CA ALA A 456 18.30 -3.62 23.94
C ALA A 456 19.65 -4.26 23.56
N GLU A 457 19.82 -4.62 22.28
CA GLU A 457 21.09 -5.12 21.75
C GLU A 457 22.23 -4.11 21.90
N ILE A 458 21.96 -2.81 21.60
CA ILE A 458 22.96 -1.74 21.72
C ILE A 458 23.36 -1.52 23.19
N GLU A 459 22.41 -1.60 24.13
CA GLU A 459 22.66 -1.39 25.58
C GLU A 459 23.10 -2.69 26.28
N GLY A 460 23.12 -3.83 25.59
CA GLY A 460 23.48 -5.13 26.20
C GLY A 460 22.48 -5.60 27.26
N LYS A 461 21.19 -5.21 27.13
CA LYS A 461 20.11 -5.57 28.04
C LYS A 461 19.19 -6.63 27.44
N GLU A 462 18.69 -7.54 28.27
CA GLU A 462 17.68 -8.51 27.88
C GLU A 462 16.28 -8.06 28.28
N ILE A 463 15.29 -8.22 27.40
CA ILE A 463 13.88 -7.91 27.66
C ILE A 463 12.97 -8.94 27.00
N THR A 464 11.95 -9.38 27.72
CA THR A 464 10.94 -10.29 27.18
C THR A 464 9.84 -9.47 26.48
N LEU A 465 9.54 -9.83 25.21
CA LEU A 465 8.56 -9.14 24.35
C LEU A 465 7.53 -10.16 23.84
N PRO A 466 6.26 -9.74 23.53
CA PRO A 466 5.22 -10.64 23.05
C PRO A 466 5.54 -11.21 21.67
N GLU A 467 5.61 -12.53 21.56
CA GLU A 467 6.02 -13.24 20.32
C GLU A 467 5.00 -13.17 19.17
N LYS A 468 3.69 -13.12 19.48
CA LYS A 468 2.60 -13.18 18.47
C LYS A 468 1.91 -11.85 18.19
N PHE A 469 2.45 -10.76 18.69
CA PHE A 469 1.84 -9.43 18.67
C PHE A 469 1.25 -9.01 17.30
N TYR A 470 2.02 -9.15 16.21
CA TYR A 470 1.56 -8.73 14.88
C TYR A 470 0.48 -9.64 14.26
N SER A 471 0.50 -10.93 14.58
CA SER A 471 -0.52 -11.87 14.10
C SER A 471 -1.88 -11.57 14.73
N ASP A 472 -1.87 -11.14 15.98
CA ASP A 472 -3.09 -10.95 16.76
C ASP A 472 -3.74 -9.58 16.49
N ILE A 473 -2.95 -8.53 16.22
CA ILE A 473 -3.46 -7.25 15.69
C ILE A 473 -4.18 -7.44 14.35
N ASN A 474 -3.61 -8.22 13.44
CA ASN A 474 -4.23 -8.46 12.12
C ASN A 474 -5.53 -9.25 12.22
N LYS A 475 -5.63 -10.23 13.14
CA LYS A 475 -6.86 -10.97 13.42
C LYS A 475 -7.94 -10.09 14.06
N ALA A 476 -7.56 -9.17 14.96
CA ALA A 476 -8.49 -8.26 15.63
C ALA A 476 -9.13 -7.27 14.65
N LYS A 477 -8.38 -6.78 13.65
CA LYS A 477 -8.92 -5.90 12.60
C LYS A 477 -9.89 -6.60 11.65
N LYS A 478 -9.67 -7.89 11.32
CA LYS A 478 -10.62 -8.68 10.50
C LYS A 478 -11.95 -8.96 11.21
N ARG A 479 -12.00 -9.02 12.55
CA ARG A 479 -13.23 -9.29 13.33
C ARG A 479 -14.20 -8.10 13.44
N ARG A 480 -13.79 -6.88 13.07
CA ARG A 480 -14.62 -5.66 13.12
C ARG A 480 -15.49 -5.42 11.88
N ALA A 481 -15.41 -6.25 10.82
CA ALA A 481 -16.37 -6.22 9.72
C ALA A 481 -17.70 -6.77 10.21
N GLU A 482 -18.74 -5.92 10.33
CA GLU A 482 -20.09 -6.35 10.68
C GLU A 482 -20.59 -7.36 9.65
N ASN A 483 -20.89 -8.57 10.11
CA ASN A 483 -21.57 -9.58 9.30
C ASN A 483 -23.04 -9.17 9.15
N LYS A 484 -23.36 -8.39 8.10
CA LYS A 484 -24.75 -8.19 7.69
C LYS A 484 -25.29 -9.53 7.17
N ASP A 485 -26.47 -9.92 7.65
CA ASP A 485 -27.15 -11.10 7.16
C ASP A 485 -27.77 -10.83 5.78
N TYR A 486 -27.32 -11.56 4.77
CA TYR A 486 -27.83 -11.54 3.40
C TYR A 486 -28.47 -12.85 2.96
N SER A 487 -28.81 -13.76 3.87
CA SER A 487 -29.47 -15.06 3.56
C SER A 487 -30.75 -14.91 2.71
N PHE A 488 -31.39 -13.75 2.81
CA PHE A 488 -32.59 -13.45 2.03
C PHE A 488 -32.39 -13.31 0.51
N ILE A 489 -31.16 -13.22 0.01
CA ILE A 489 -30.89 -13.17 -1.44
C ILE A 489 -30.50 -14.54 -2.02
N GLU A 490 -30.32 -15.55 -1.19
CA GLU A 490 -29.95 -16.89 -1.67
C GLU A 490 -30.96 -17.43 -2.69
N GLY A 491 -30.44 -17.97 -3.78
CA GLY A 491 -31.24 -18.54 -4.87
C GLY A 491 -31.91 -17.51 -5.80
N LEU A 492 -31.70 -16.22 -5.60
CA LEU A 492 -32.21 -15.18 -6.51
C LEU A 492 -31.32 -15.03 -7.74
N GLU A 493 -31.93 -14.71 -8.88
CA GLU A 493 -31.21 -14.36 -10.10
C GLU A 493 -30.58 -12.97 -9.98
N ALA A 494 -29.46 -12.76 -10.68
CA ALA A 494 -28.78 -11.47 -10.75
C ALA A 494 -29.72 -10.38 -11.30
N THR A 495 -29.71 -9.20 -10.68
CA THR A 495 -30.50 -8.05 -11.13
C THR A 495 -29.93 -7.47 -12.42
N LYS A 496 -30.76 -7.31 -13.47
CA LYS A 496 -30.33 -6.66 -14.71
C LYS A 496 -30.04 -5.18 -14.48
N LYS A 497 -28.81 -4.77 -14.79
CA LYS A 497 -28.26 -3.43 -14.52
C LYS A 497 -28.58 -2.48 -15.70
N LEU A 498 -29.63 -1.69 -15.58
CA LEU A 498 -30.05 -0.70 -16.60
C LEU A 498 -29.41 0.67 -16.37
N PHE A 499 -28.82 0.93 -15.23
CA PHE A 499 -28.25 2.23 -14.83
C PHE A 499 -27.04 2.68 -15.66
N TYR A 500 -26.45 1.83 -16.47
CA TYR A 500 -25.41 2.21 -17.42
C TYR A 500 -25.97 2.90 -18.70
N ASP A 501 -27.30 2.83 -18.94
CA ASP A 501 -27.94 3.62 -19.98
C ASP A 501 -28.34 4.99 -19.43
N GLU A 502 -27.55 6.00 -19.75
CA GLU A 502 -27.74 7.37 -19.23
C GLU A 502 -29.07 8.02 -19.64
N LYS A 503 -29.70 7.51 -20.69
CA LYS A 503 -30.99 8.03 -21.18
C LYS A 503 -32.14 7.59 -20.32
N LEU A 504 -31.97 6.49 -19.56
CA LEU A 504 -33.02 5.90 -18.75
C LEU A 504 -33.11 6.58 -17.38
N LYS A 505 -33.99 7.58 -17.27
CA LYS A 505 -34.32 8.23 -15.99
C LYS A 505 -35.58 7.66 -15.34
N LYS A 506 -36.40 6.97 -16.14
CA LYS A 506 -37.61 6.21 -15.74
C LYS A 506 -37.61 4.85 -16.40
N ALA A 507 -38.05 3.85 -15.70
CA ALA A 507 -38.20 2.49 -16.24
C ALA A 507 -39.22 1.68 -15.44
N LYS A 508 -39.74 0.61 -16.05
CA LYS A 508 -40.56 -0.39 -15.35
C LYS A 508 -39.71 -1.58 -14.90
N ALA A 509 -40.11 -2.17 -13.81
CA ALA A 509 -39.52 -3.42 -13.32
C ALA A 509 -40.59 -4.28 -12.64
N LYS A 510 -40.24 -5.55 -12.38
CA LYS A 510 -41.01 -6.49 -11.62
C LYS A 510 -40.36 -6.78 -10.29
N ILE A 511 -41.12 -6.77 -9.21
CA ILE A 511 -40.60 -7.11 -7.88
C ILE A 511 -40.35 -8.63 -7.82
N THR A 512 -39.11 -8.99 -7.54
CA THR A 512 -38.67 -10.38 -7.36
C THR A 512 -38.90 -10.81 -5.90
N LYS A 513 -38.60 -9.96 -4.93
CA LYS A 513 -38.78 -10.25 -3.50
C LYS A 513 -39.08 -8.99 -2.69
N VAL A 514 -39.94 -9.16 -1.68
CA VAL A 514 -40.23 -8.14 -0.67
C VAL A 514 -39.65 -8.60 0.65
N VAL A 515 -38.70 -7.85 1.22
CA VAL A 515 -38.05 -8.21 2.49
C VAL A 515 -38.30 -7.10 3.49
N LYS A 516 -39.16 -7.41 4.48
CA LYS A 516 -39.51 -6.44 5.53
C LYS A 516 -38.32 -6.19 6.46
N PRO A 517 -38.17 -4.98 7.02
CA PRO A 517 -39.17 -3.92 7.01
C PRO A 517 -39.10 -2.97 5.79
N ASP A 518 -38.01 -2.92 5.02
CA ASP A 518 -37.66 -1.79 4.15
C ASP A 518 -37.03 -2.14 2.81
N LYS A 519 -36.92 -3.41 2.40
CA LYS A 519 -36.12 -3.82 1.23
C LYS A 519 -36.98 -4.40 0.10
N LEU A 520 -36.70 -3.97 -1.12
CA LEU A 520 -37.21 -4.55 -2.37
C LEU A 520 -36.07 -5.06 -3.25
N ILE A 521 -36.27 -6.22 -3.86
CA ILE A 521 -35.38 -6.78 -4.90
C ILE A 521 -36.18 -6.83 -6.19
N LEU A 522 -35.56 -6.34 -7.28
CA LEU A 522 -36.19 -6.20 -8.59
C LEU A 522 -35.46 -7.08 -9.62
N ASN A 523 -36.19 -7.52 -10.68
CA ASN A 523 -35.57 -8.24 -11.79
C ASN A 523 -34.60 -7.37 -12.62
N GLN A 524 -34.83 -6.05 -12.62
CA GLN A 524 -33.96 -5.04 -13.27
C GLN A 524 -34.10 -3.70 -12.57
N THR A 525 -33.04 -2.84 -12.69
CA THR A 525 -33.06 -1.53 -12.04
C THR A 525 -32.27 -0.47 -12.82
N ILE A 526 -32.78 0.78 -12.76
CA ILE A 526 -32.05 1.99 -13.19
C ILE A 526 -31.32 2.66 -12.02
N PHE A 527 -31.50 2.19 -10.78
CA PHE A 527 -30.80 2.73 -9.60
C PHE A 527 -29.39 2.17 -9.51
N TYR A 528 -28.40 3.05 -9.43
CA TYR A 528 -27.02 2.69 -9.17
C TYR A 528 -26.83 2.37 -7.67
N PRO A 529 -26.31 1.19 -7.34
CA PRO A 529 -26.03 0.81 -5.96
C PRO A 529 -24.75 1.47 -5.45
N GLU A 530 -24.59 1.60 -4.13
CA GLU A 530 -23.35 2.06 -3.55
C GLU A 530 -22.22 1.07 -3.85
N MET A 531 -21.28 1.49 -4.68
CA MET A 531 -20.06 0.72 -4.99
C MET A 531 -18.95 1.60 -5.53
N GLY A 532 -17.69 1.16 -5.37
CA GLY A 532 -16.51 1.91 -5.82
C GLY A 532 -16.40 3.30 -5.16
N GLY A 533 -16.94 3.45 -3.94
CA GLY A 533 -16.98 4.71 -3.21
C GLY A 533 -17.95 5.75 -3.76
N GLN A 534 -18.72 5.45 -4.82
CA GLN A 534 -19.81 6.31 -5.27
C GLN A 534 -21.07 5.97 -4.46
N LYS A 535 -21.68 6.99 -3.84
CA LYS A 535 -22.96 6.86 -3.12
C LYS A 535 -24.07 6.40 -4.06
N SER A 536 -25.03 5.67 -3.51
CA SER A 536 -26.17 5.17 -4.25
C SER A 536 -27.07 6.28 -4.77
N ASP A 537 -27.81 5.97 -5.83
CA ASP A 537 -28.91 6.82 -6.28
C ASP A 537 -30.02 6.89 -5.26
N ARG A 538 -30.79 7.95 -5.37
CA ARG A 538 -32.08 8.14 -4.74
C ARG A 538 -33.17 8.38 -5.79
N GLY A 539 -34.41 8.34 -5.41
CA GLY A 539 -35.52 8.55 -6.29
C GLY A 539 -36.79 7.91 -5.77
N LYS A 540 -37.64 7.39 -6.67
CA LYS A 540 -38.93 6.80 -6.33
C LYS A 540 -39.15 5.47 -7.03
N ILE A 541 -39.80 4.56 -6.30
CA ILE A 541 -40.45 3.36 -6.87
C ILE A 541 -41.93 3.55 -6.59
N ASN A 542 -42.71 3.77 -7.68
CA ASN A 542 -44.07 4.31 -7.61
C ASN A 542 -44.06 5.60 -6.73
N ASP A 543 -44.81 5.62 -5.60
CA ASP A 543 -44.86 6.78 -4.69
C ASP A 543 -43.92 6.66 -3.47
N SER A 544 -43.13 5.59 -3.37
CA SER A 544 -42.23 5.37 -2.23
C SER A 544 -40.81 5.83 -2.55
N ASN A 545 -40.22 6.57 -1.62
CA ASN A 545 -38.85 7.07 -1.79
C ASN A 545 -37.84 5.96 -1.59
N VAL A 546 -36.89 5.84 -2.51
CA VAL A 546 -35.65 5.02 -2.40
C VAL A 546 -34.62 5.85 -1.64
N ILE A 547 -34.21 5.35 -0.47
CA ILE A 547 -33.27 6.04 0.43
C ILE A 547 -31.84 5.53 0.31
N ASN A 548 -31.67 4.25 -0.06
CA ASN A 548 -30.38 3.63 -0.32
C ASN A 548 -30.51 2.46 -1.30
N VAL A 549 -29.42 2.11 -1.97
CA VAL A 549 -29.33 0.95 -2.87
C VAL A 549 -27.99 0.27 -2.64
N GLU A 550 -28.00 -1.03 -2.35
CA GLU A 550 -26.80 -1.86 -2.14
C GLU A 550 -26.74 -2.97 -3.19
N ILE A 551 -25.58 -3.55 -3.40
CA ILE A 551 -25.38 -4.72 -4.24
C ILE A 551 -24.64 -5.80 -3.46
N LYS A 552 -25.14 -7.04 -3.57
CA LYS A 552 -24.50 -8.23 -3.03
C LYS A 552 -24.71 -9.40 -3.99
N ASP A 553 -23.63 -10.06 -4.39
CA ASP A 553 -23.64 -11.21 -5.30
C ASP A 553 -24.48 -10.98 -6.58
N ASP A 554 -24.29 -9.79 -7.20
CA ASP A 554 -25.04 -9.29 -8.36
C ASP A 554 -26.55 -9.07 -8.16
N VAL A 555 -27.08 -9.24 -6.96
CA VAL A 555 -28.45 -8.90 -6.58
C VAL A 555 -28.48 -7.47 -6.02
N ILE A 556 -29.35 -6.60 -6.55
CA ILE A 556 -29.48 -5.21 -6.12
C ILE A 556 -30.66 -5.04 -5.19
N ILE A 557 -30.36 -4.50 -4.00
CA ILE A 557 -31.29 -4.34 -2.88
C ILE A 557 -31.64 -2.85 -2.77
N HIS A 558 -32.93 -2.53 -2.88
CA HIS A 558 -33.44 -1.17 -2.75
C HIS A 558 -34.04 -0.97 -1.38
N TYR A 559 -33.58 0.02 -0.63
CA TYR A 559 -34.12 0.40 0.67
C TYR A 559 -35.12 1.55 0.49
N LEU A 560 -36.35 1.35 0.96
CA LEU A 560 -37.44 2.32 0.81
C LEU A 560 -37.95 2.76 2.18
N ASN A 561 -38.52 3.94 2.23
CA ASN A 561 -39.16 4.47 3.44
C ASN A 561 -40.48 3.80 3.76
N ASP A 562 -41.18 3.20 2.80
CA ASP A 562 -42.42 2.42 2.97
C ASP A 562 -42.54 1.35 1.88
N ILE A 563 -42.67 0.07 2.32
CA ILE A 563 -42.84 -1.10 1.43
C ILE A 563 -44.17 -1.81 1.64
N ASN A 564 -45.06 -1.35 2.52
CA ASN A 564 -46.25 -2.12 2.94
C ASN A 564 -47.24 -2.41 1.81
N ARG A 565 -47.22 -1.60 0.74
CA ARG A 565 -48.11 -1.72 -0.43
C ARG A 565 -47.56 -2.56 -1.57
N PHE A 566 -46.32 -3.03 -1.45
CA PHE A 566 -45.67 -3.81 -2.50
C PHE A 566 -45.86 -5.30 -2.32
N LYS A 567 -46.04 -6.01 -3.44
CA LYS A 567 -46.19 -7.47 -3.49
C LYS A 567 -45.20 -8.06 -4.50
N GLU A 568 -44.77 -9.30 -4.22
CA GLU A 568 -43.94 -10.04 -5.17
C GLU A 568 -44.68 -10.21 -6.52
N ASN A 569 -43.94 -10.21 -7.59
CA ASN A 569 -44.41 -10.24 -8.97
C ASN A 569 -45.20 -9.01 -9.44
N GLN A 570 -45.34 -7.95 -8.63
CA GLN A 570 -45.98 -6.71 -9.03
C GLN A 570 -45.07 -5.93 -10.00
N GLU A 571 -45.68 -5.36 -11.05
CA GLU A 571 -45.00 -4.36 -11.89
C GLU A 571 -44.98 -3.01 -11.16
N ILE A 572 -43.85 -2.31 -11.27
CA ILE A 572 -43.61 -0.99 -10.66
C ILE A 572 -42.90 -0.05 -11.65
N GLU A 573 -43.06 1.22 -11.41
CA GLU A 573 -42.32 2.26 -12.11
C GLU A 573 -41.21 2.82 -11.22
N MET A 574 -40.05 3.01 -11.81
CA MET A 574 -38.85 3.60 -11.18
C MET A 574 -38.56 4.97 -11.76
N GLU A 575 -38.19 5.92 -10.92
CA GLU A 575 -37.71 7.24 -11.32
C GLU A 575 -36.53 7.64 -10.42
N ILE A 576 -35.39 7.97 -11.04
CA ILE A 576 -34.20 8.40 -10.31
C ILE A 576 -34.22 9.91 -10.07
N ASP A 577 -33.55 10.36 -8.99
CA ASP A 577 -33.14 11.74 -8.80
C ASP A 577 -32.00 12.06 -9.79
N SER A 578 -32.38 12.70 -10.88
CA SER A 578 -31.46 12.98 -11.98
C SER A 578 -30.40 14.02 -11.62
N GLU A 579 -30.71 14.99 -10.75
CA GLU A 579 -29.75 16.00 -10.33
C GLU A 579 -28.67 15.37 -9.44
N ARG A 580 -29.09 14.54 -8.46
CA ARG A 580 -28.17 13.75 -7.64
C ARG A 580 -27.26 12.85 -8.51
N ARG A 581 -27.83 12.12 -9.45
CA ARG A 581 -27.07 11.24 -10.39
C ARG A 581 -25.99 12.03 -11.14
N GLU A 582 -26.33 13.21 -11.66
CA GLU A 582 -25.40 14.05 -12.40
C GLU A 582 -24.23 14.52 -11.52
N LEU A 583 -24.50 14.95 -10.28
CA LEU A 583 -23.45 15.37 -9.37
C LEU A 583 -22.52 14.23 -9.00
N LEU A 584 -23.06 13.05 -8.67
CA LEU A 584 -22.26 11.84 -8.36
C LEU A 584 -21.40 11.41 -9.55
N ARG A 585 -21.95 11.41 -10.77
CA ARG A 585 -21.24 11.07 -12.01
C ARG A 585 -20.06 12.00 -12.28
N ARG A 586 -20.26 13.31 -12.09
CA ARG A 586 -19.21 14.33 -12.25
C ARG A 586 -18.11 14.21 -11.20
N HIS A 587 -18.46 14.02 -9.94
CA HIS A 587 -17.48 13.75 -8.88
C HIS A 587 -16.71 12.47 -9.11
N HIS A 588 -17.35 11.42 -9.66
CA HIS A 588 -16.64 10.16 -9.97
C HIS A 588 -15.63 10.36 -11.10
N THR A 589 -16.03 11.04 -12.16
CA THR A 589 -15.11 11.35 -13.27
C THR A 589 -13.98 12.27 -12.82
N ALA A 590 -14.27 13.28 -11.99
CA ALA A 590 -13.25 14.13 -11.38
C ALA A 590 -12.26 13.33 -10.51
N THR A 591 -12.71 12.26 -9.83
CA THR A 591 -11.82 11.38 -9.06
C THR A 591 -10.76 10.74 -9.96
N HIS A 592 -11.14 10.18 -11.12
CA HIS A 592 -10.20 9.60 -12.09
C HIS A 592 -9.23 10.66 -12.64
N ILE A 593 -9.74 11.85 -12.98
CA ILE A 593 -8.91 12.95 -13.48
C ILE A 593 -7.88 13.36 -12.43
N ILE A 594 -8.30 13.54 -11.17
CA ILE A 594 -7.39 13.92 -10.06
C ILE A 594 -6.42 12.78 -9.74
N ASN A 595 -6.86 11.51 -9.75
CA ASN A 595 -5.99 10.36 -9.50
C ASN A 595 -4.81 10.34 -10.49
N GLN A 596 -5.11 10.46 -11.77
CA GLN A 596 -4.09 10.49 -12.80
C GLN A 596 -3.24 11.79 -12.75
N ALA A 597 -3.84 12.94 -12.39
CA ALA A 597 -3.07 14.16 -12.15
C ALA A 597 -2.09 14.00 -10.98
N CYS A 598 -2.50 13.35 -9.88
CA CYS A 598 -1.60 13.01 -8.78
C CYS A 598 -0.44 12.12 -9.24
N ARG A 599 -0.72 11.07 -10.01
CA ARG A 599 0.31 10.19 -10.57
C ARG A 599 1.31 10.94 -11.43
N ARG A 600 0.85 11.83 -12.30
CA ARG A 600 1.72 12.62 -13.19
C ARG A 600 2.56 13.67 -12.45
N VAL A 601 2.04 14.25 -11.37
CA VAL A 601 2.72 15.30 -10.61
C VAL A 601 3.62 14.75 -9.51
N LEU A 602 3.20 13.66 -8.86
CA LEU A 602 3.85 13.13 -7.66
C LEU A 602 4.70 11.88 -7.93
N GLY A 603 4.42 11.14 -9.03
CA GLY A 603 5.13 9.93 -9.42
C GLY A 603 4.22 8.71 -9.63
N GLU A 604 4.68 7.76 -10.42
CA GLU A 604 3.90 6.57 -10.80
C GLU A 604 3.61 5.61 -9.64
N PHE A 605 4.34 5.73 -8.53
CA PHE A 605 4.11 4.98 -7.29
C PHE A 605 2.84 5.41 -6.53
N VAL A 606 2.18 6.48 -6.98
CA VAL A 606 0.90 6.93 -6.42
C VAL A 606 -0.22 6.03 -6.91
N TYR A 607 -1.00 5.49 -5.97
CA TYR A 607 -2.19 4.69 -6.24
C TYR A 607 -3.35 5.14 -5.36
N GLN A 608 -4.57 4.94 -5.84
CA GLN A 608 -5.75 5.13 -5.02
C GLN A 608 -5.76 4.11 -3.86
N ASN A 609 -5.89 4.60 -2.63
CA ASN A 609 -6.04 3.80 -1.42
C ASN A 609 -7.51 3.73 -0.96
N GLY A 610 -8.32 4.70 -1.37
CA GLY A 610 -9.74 4.81 -1.10
C GLY A 610 -10.35 6.01 -1.80
N ALA A 611 -11.65 6.08 -1.87
CA ALA A 611 -12.37 7.25 -2.36
C ALA A 611 -13.83 7.23 -1.93
N GLU A 612 -14.43 8.40 -1.77
CA GLU A 612 -15.86 8.56 -1.60
C GLU A 612 -16.37 9.71 -2.47
N LYS A 613 -17.50 9.52 -3.13
CA LYS A 613 -18.13 10.51 -4.01
C LYS A 613 -19.55 10.73 -3.54
N ASP A 614 -19.83 11.95 -3.04
CA ASP A 614 -21.16 12.41 -2.68
C ASP A 614 -21.55 13.62 -3.53
N VAL A 615 -22.74 14.15 -3.34
CA VAL A 615 -23.29 15.26 -4.14
C VAL A 615 -22.61 16.60 -3.90
N ASP A 616 -22.20 16.86 -2.67
CA ASP A 616 -21.57 18.13 -2.28
C ASP A 616 -20.07 18.14 -2.51
N GLN A 617 -19.40 17.05 -2.20
CA GLN A 617 -17.94 16.90 -2.32
C GLN A 617 -17.55 15.44 -2.49
N ALA A 618 -16.32 15.24 -2.94
CA ALA A 618 -15.70 13.93 -2.99
C ALA A 618 -14.33 13.98 -2.32
N HIS A 619 -13.82 12.82 -1.94
CA HIS A 619 -12.42 12.69 -1.58
C HIS A 619 -11.77 11.50 -2.27
N LEU A 620 -10.49 11.64 -2.50
CA LEU A 620 -9.59 10.62 -3.00
C LEU A 620 -8.44 10.45 -2.01
N ASP A 621 -8.26 9.24 -1.52
CA ASP A 621 -7.12 8.88 -0.69
C ASP A 621 -6.06 8.25 -1.59
N ILE A 622 -4.85 8.82 -1.61
CA ILE A 622 -3.73 8.36 -2.42
C ILE A 622 -2.58 7.89 -1.54
N THR A 623 -1.85 6.90 -2.04
CA THR A 623 -0.57 6.52 -1.42
C THR A 623 0.43 7.63 -1.67
N TYR A 624 0.94 8.26 -0.59
CA TYR A 624 2.01 9.26 -0.66
C TYR A 624 2.75 9.34 0.66
N PHE A 625 4.06 9.49 0.59
CA PHE A 625 4.95 9.36 1.75
C PHE A 625 4.98 10.60 2.67
N ASP A 626 4.53 11.78 2.21
CA ASP A 626 4.54 13.01 2.98
C ASP A 626 3.23 13.81 2.78
N ARG A 627 3.15 15.01 3.34
CA ARG A 627 2.08 15.97 3.05
C ARG A 627 2.31 16.60 1.70
N LEU A 628 1.23 16.91 0.99
CA LEU A 628 1.33 17.71 -0.23
C LEU A 628 1.58 19.17 0.14
N ASN A 629 2.54 19.80 -0.51
CA ASN A 629 2.75 21.25 -0.40
C ASN A 629 1.82 22.00 -1.37
N GLU A 630 1.73 23.31 -1.19
CA GLU A 630 0.84 24.16 -2.01
C GLU A 630 1.17 24.11 -3.50
N GLU A 631 2.45 24.03 -3.86
CA GLU A 631 2.86 23.96 -5.26
C GLU A 631 2.37 22.67 -5.92
N GLN A 632 2.49 21.53 -5.23
CA GLN A 632 1.99 20.24 -5.70
C GLN A 632 0.47 20.26 -5.84
N VAL A 633 -0.25 20.78 -4.85
CA VAL A 633 -1.72 20.90 -4.89
C VAL A 633 -2.15 21.76 -6.07
N ASN A 634 -1.52 22.92 -6.27
CA ASN A 634 -1.83 23.82 -7.37
C ASN A 634 -1.52 23.21 -8.73
N LYS A 635 -0.43 22.42 -8.87
CA LYS A 635 -0.10 21.70 -10.10
C LYS A 635 -1.14 20.62 -10.41
N ILE A 636 -1.56 19.85 -9.40
CA ILE A 636 -2.59 18.81 -9.55
C ILE A 636 -3.92 19.44 -9.97
N GLU A 637 -4.37 20.50 -9.29
CA GLU A 637 -5.61 21.19 -9.61
C GLU A 637 -5.58 21.79 -11.01
N ARG A 638 -4.48 22.42 -11.39
CA ARG A 638 -4.29 22.99 -12.73
C ARG A 638 -4.37 21.92 -13.80
N LEU A 639 -3.59 20.85 -13.67
CA LEU A 639 -3.59 19.75 -14.63
C LEU A 639 -4.96 19.09 -14.74
N ALA A 640 -5.67 18.90 -13.62
CA ALA A 640 -7.03 18.38 -13.65
C ALA A 640 -8.00 19.26 -14.44
N ASN A 641 -7.91 20.59 -14.29
CA ASN A 641 -8.75 21.54 -15.03
C ASN A 641 -8.32 21.72 -16.50
N GLU A 642 -7.03 21.52 -16.82
CA GLU A 642 -6.56 21.45 -18.21
C GLU A 642 -7.24 20.30 -18.94
N VAL A 643 -7.26 19.10 -18.35
CA VAL A 643 -7.94 17.88 -18.88
C VAL A 643 -9.45 18.12 -19.04
N VAL A 644 -10.09 18.81 -18.11
CA VAL A 644 -11.50 19.21 -18.26
C VAL A 644 -11.67 20.12 -19.47
N SER A 645 -10.78 21.11 -19.65
CA SER A 645 -10.84 22.08 -20.75
C SER A 645 -10.59 21.44 -22.13
N GLU A 646 -9.74 20.40 -22.19
CA GLU A 646 -9.47 19.63 -23.41
C GLU A 646 -10.68 18.81 -23.91
N ASN A 647 -11.67 18.63 -23.05
CA ASN A 647 -12.92 17.93 -23.36
C ASN A 647 -12.70 16.50 -23.97
N MET A 648 -11.78 15.76 -23.36
CA MET A 648 -11.40 14.41 -23.80
C MET A 648 -12.56 13.43 -23.73
N LYS A 649 -12.62 12.48 -24.67
CA LYS A 649 -13.66 11.48 -24.70
C LYS A 649 -13.47 10.40 -23.64
N ILE A 650 -14.56 9.99 -23.00
CA ILE A 650 -14.58 8.92 -22.00
C ILE A 650 -15.33 7.72 -22.59
N ASN A 651 -14.65 6.59 -22.66
CA ASN A 651 -15.18 5.36 -23.19
C ASN A 651 -15.23 4.29 -22.11
N ALA A 652 -16.39 3.68 -21.92
CA ALA A 652 -16.57 2.52 -21.06
C ALA A 652 -16.81 1.28 -21.92
N SER A 653 -16.09 0.21 -21.64
CA SER A 653 -16.25 -1.07 -22.33
C SER A 653 -16.09 -2.24 -21.37
N ILE A 654 -16.81 -3.33 -21.63
CA ILE A 654 -16.69 -4.58 -20.89
C ILE A 654 -15.86 -5.53 -21.72
N MET A 655 -14.85 -6.12 -21.11
CA MET A 655 -13.99 -7.09 -21.78
C MET A 655 -13.52 -8.18 -20.82
N PRO A 656 -13.10 -9.35 -21.34
CA PRO A 656 -12.49 -10.40 -20.52
C PRO A 656 -11.28 -9.86 -19.74
N ARG A 657 -11.14 -10.29 -18.49
CA ARG A 657 -10.09 -9.86 -17.56
C ARG A 657 -8.70 -10.00 -18.15
N GLU A 658 -8.38 -11.18 -18.68
CA GLU A 658 -7.07 -11.48 -19.26
C GLU A 658 -6.73 -10.57 -20.46
N LYS A 659 -7.74 -10.11 -21.20
CA LYS A 659 -7.54 -9.16 -22.30
C LYS A 659 -7.30 -7.75 -21.80
N ALA A 660 -8.01 -7.34 -20.75
CA ALA A 660 -7.80 -6.03 -20.14
C ALA A 660 -6.41 -5.91 -19.52
N GLU A 661 -6.02 -6.89 -18.71
CA GLU A 661 -4.70 -6.96 -18.07
C GLU A 661 -3.57 -7.02 -19.10
N SER A 662 -3.71 -7.83 -20.14
CA SER A 662 -2.71 -7.91 -21.22
C SER A 662 -2.59 -6.61 -22.02
N LYS A 663 -3.69 -5.86 -22.19
CA LYS A 663 -3.72 -4.64 -23.01
C LYS A 663 -3.29 -3.40 -22.23
N TYR A 664 -3.71 -3.29 -20.98
CA TYR A 664 -3.56 -2.06 -20.19
C TYR A 664 -2.63 -2.22 -18.97
N GLY A 665 -2.21 -3.44 -18.66
CA GLY A 665 -1.39 -3.74 -17.47
C GLY A 665 -2.18 -3.78 -16.18
N MET A 666 -1.49 -4.05 -15.08
CA MET A 666 -2.09 -4.19 -13.75
C MET A 666 -2.41 -2.86 -13.06
N SER A 667 -1.92 -1.74 -13.60
CA SER A 667 -2.22 -0.38 -13.08
C SER A 667 -3.70 0.01 -13.21
N ILE A 668 -4.51 -0.76 -13.96
CA ILE A 668 -5.96 -0.56 -14.05
C ILE A 668 -6.68 -0.77 -12.71
N TYR A 669 -6.08 -1.48 -11.76
CA TYR A 669 -6.66 -1.74 -10.45
C TYR A 669 -6.36 -0.60 -9.46
N GLN A 670 -7.07 0.53 -9.60
CA GLN A 670 -6.96 1.69 -8.73
C GLN A 670 -8.01 1.67 -7.61
N GLY A 671 -9.25 1.36 -7.93
CA GLY A 671 -10.40 1.48 -7.03
C GLY A 671 -10.73 0.24 -6.19
N GLY A 672 -9.80 -0.73 -6.09
CA GLY A 672 -10.01 -1.98 -5.36
C GLY A 672 -10.28 -3.19 -6.26
N VAL A 673 -10.64 -4.30 -5.64
CA VAL A 673 -10.80 -5.60 -6.32
C VAL A 673 -12.06 -5.63 -7.20
N VAL A 674 -11.91 -6.14 -8.40
CA VAL A 674 -13.02 -6.42 -9.33
C VAL A 674 -13.15 -7.93 -9.49
N PRO A 675 -14.13 -8.60 -8.85
CA PRO A 675 -14.16 -10.07 -8.74
C PRO A 675 -14.61 -10.83 -9.98
N ASN A 676 -15.03 -10.14 -11.07
CA ASN A 676 -15.69 -10.74 -12.22
C ASN A 676 -14.73 -11.20 -13.33
N ALA A 677 -15.16 -12.22 -14.12
CA ALA A 677 -14.47 -12.70 -15.32
C ALA A 677 -14.36 -11.62 -16.41
N ASN A 678 -15.41 -10.84 -16.56
CA ASN A 678 -15.45 -9.69 -17.46
C ASN A 678 -15.41 -8.42 -16.62
N ILE A 679 -14.45 -7.55 -16.89
CA ILE A 679 -14.29 -6.30 -16.18
C ILE A 679 -14.68 -5.11 -17.04
N ARG A 680 -15.27 -4.10 -16.40
CA ARG A 680 -15.60 -2.85 -17.07
C ARG A 680 -14.39 -1.91 -16.97
N ILE A 681 -13.88 -1.54 -18.15
CA ILE A 681 -12.77 -0.58 -18.28
C ILE A 681 -13.35 0.78 -18.67
N VAL A 682 -12.95 1.80 -17.93
CA VAL A 682 -13.20 3.21 -18.23
C VAL A 682 -11.89 3.83 -18.71
N LYS A 683 -11.91 4.39 -19.90
CA LYS A 683 -10.76 5.03 -20.52
C LYS A 683 -11.07 6.48 -20.84
N ILE A 684 -10.22 7.40 -20.38
CA ILE A 684 -10.20 8.82 -20.75
C ILE A 684 -9.12 9.00 -21.81
N ASP A 685 -9.49 8.91 -23.08
CA ASP A 685 -8.56 8.93 -24.23
C ASP A 685 -7.17 8.37 -23.89
N ASP A 686 -6.08 9.16 -24.04
CA ASP A 686 -4.72 8.74 -23.67
C ASP A 686 -4.29 9.28 -22.29
N TYR A 687 -5.25 9.69 -21.47
CA TYR A 687 -4.99 10.28 -20.16
C TYR A 687 -5.02 9.25 -19.04
N ASP A 688 -6.09 8.44 -18.94
CA ASP A 688 -6.31 7.49 -17.84
C ASP A 688 -7.04 6.22 -18.29
N VAL A 689 -6.76 5.09 -17.64
CA VAL A 689 -7.45 3.81 -17.85
C VAL A 689 -7.59 3.07 -16.54
N GLU A 690 -8.83 2.85 -16.08
CA GLU A 690 -9.10 2.13 -14.83
C GLU A 690 -10.18 1.05 -14.99
N ALA A 691 -10.08 -0.01 -14.19
CA ALA A 691 -11.14 -0.99 -14.00
C ALA A 691 -12.16 -0.40 -13.01
N CYS A 692 -13.25 0.14 -13.52
CA CYS A 692 -14.22 0.88 -12.74
C CYS A 692 -15.67 0.54 -13.08
N GLY A 693 -16.47 0.20 -12.05
CA GLY A 693 -17.91 -0.04 -12.16
C GLY A 693 -18.78 1.22 -12.05
N GLY A 694 -18.18 2.40 -11.84
CA GLY A 694 -18.88 3.65 -11.58
C GLY A 694 -19.55 4.28 -12.81
N LEU A 695 -20.37 5.29 -12.54
CA LEU A 695 -20.99 6.09 -13.61
C LEU A 695 -20.07 7.28 -13.94
N HIS A 696 -19.85 7.51 -15.23
CA HIS A 696 -18.95 8.55 -15.71
C HIS A 696 -19.61 9.49 -16.72
N CYS A 697 -19.06 10.67 -16.88
CA CYS A 697 -19.36 11.57 -17.96
C CYS A 697 -18.95 10.98 -19.30
N ASN A 698 -19.49 11.48 -20.40
CA ASN A 698 -19.11 11.07 -21.75
C ASN A 698 -17.82 11.76 -22.20
N ASN A 699 -17.60 12.99 -21.70
CA ASN A 699 -16.40 13.76 -21.94
C ASN A 699 -15.95 14.44 -20.66
N THR A 700 -14.66 14.73 -20.55
CA THR A 700 -14.10 15.42 -19.36
C THR A 700 -14.67 16.83 -19.16
N GLY A 701 -15.04 17.52 -20.24
CA GLY A 701 -15.66 18.84 -20.18
C GLY A 701 -16.99 18.88 -19.43
N GLU A 702 -17.76 17.78 -19.41
CA GLU A 702 -18.99 17.68 -18.62
C GLU A 702 -18.75 17.79 -17.10
N VAL A 703 -17.55 17.48 -16.62
CA VAL A 703 -17.18 17.56 -15.19
C VAL A 703 -17.31 18.99 -14.68
N GLY A 704 -17.02 19.96 -15.54
CA GLY A 704 -16.94 21.35 -15.17
C GLY A 704 -15.73 21.65 -14.28
N LEU A 705 -15.74 22.78 -13.60
CA LEU A 705 -14.63 23.20 -12.75
C LEU A 705 -14.37 22.21 -11.62
N ILE A 706 -13.10 21.83 -11.42
CA ILE A 706 -12.61 21.06 -10.27
C ILE A 706 -11.91 22.00 -9.31
N LYS A 707 -12.28 21.96 -8.02
CA LYS A 707 -11.62 22.72 -6.95
C LYS A 707 -11.16 21.80 -5.83
N ILE A 708 -9.87 21.74 -5.57
CA ILE A 708 -9.32 21.07 -4.39
C ILE A 708 -9.57 21.97 -3.18
N VAL A 709 -10.32 21.45 -2.20
CA VAL A 709 -10.72 22.17 -0.98
C VAL A 709 -9.64 22.11 0.08
N LYS A 710 -9.09 20.91 0.30
CA LYS A 710 -8.02 20.66 1.27
C LYS A 710 -7.29 19.36 0.97
N THR A 711 -6.09 19.24 1.50
CA THR A 711 -5.34 17.98 1.58
C THR A 711 -4.96 17.73 3.02
N GLU A 712 -5.04 16.46 3.43
CA GLU A 712 -4.69 16.07 4.79
C GLU A 712 -4.08 14.67 4.83
N ARG A 713 -3.08 14.47 5.66
CA ARG A 713 -2.53 13.15 5.92
C ARG A 713 -3.45 12.43 6.91
N ILE A 714 -4.15 11.40 6.44
CA ILE A 714 -5.13 10.66 7.25
C ILE A 714 -4.50 9.48 7.99
N GLN A 715 -3.44 8.93 7.43
CA GLN A 715 -2.60 7.91 8.07
C GLN A 715 -1.19 7.97 7.49
N ASP A 716 -0.31 7.18 8.04
CA ASP A 716 1.06 7.07 7.54
C ASP A 716 1.06 6.47 6.12
N GLY A 717 1.69 7.15 5.18
CA GLY A 717 1.72 6.76 3.76
C GLY A 717 0.45 7.04 2.97
N VAL A 718 -0.58 7.72 3.54
CA VAL A 718 -1.82 8.05 2.83
C VAL A 718 -2.23 9.50 3.03
N VAL A 719 -2.47 10.17 1.93
CA VAL A 719 -2.96 11.56 1.88
C VAL A 719 -4.34 11.60 1.25
N ARG A 720 -5.27 12.29 1.91
CA ARG A 720 -6.61 12.59 1.41
C ARG A 720 -6.62 13.90 0.66
N VAL A 721 -7.13 13.87 -0.56
CA VAL A 721 -7.45 15.04 -1.39
C VAL A 721 -8.96 15.23 -1.39
N VAL A 722 -9.45 16.27 -0.74
CA VAL A 722 -10.88 16.63 -0.74
C VAL A 722 -11.13 17.66 -1.82
N PHE A 723 -12.12 17.41 -2.66
CA PHE A 723 -12.42 18.29 -3.79
C PHE A 723 -13.91 18.38 -4.08
N LYS A 724 -14.27 19.39 -4.85
CA LYS A 724 -15.60 19.63 -5.40
C LYS A 724 -15.50 19.76 -6.91
N ALA A 725 -16.57 19.38 -7.61
CA ALA A 725 -16.67 19.54 -9.07
C ALA A 725 -18.00 20.17 -9.45
N TYR A 726 -18.05 20.87 -10.61
CA TYR A 726 -19.23 21.50 -11.20
C TYR A 726 -19.86 22.56 -10.27
N LYS A 727 -21.20 22.55 -10.05
CA LYS A 727 -21.91 23.52 -9.21
C LYS A 727 -21.35 23.64 -7.78
N PRO A 728 -21.12 22.53 -7.04
CA PRO A 728 -20.49 22.59 -5.71
C PRO A 728 -19.13 23.29 -5.68
N ALA A 729 -18.33 23.17 -6.75
CA ALA A 729 -17.05 23.86 -6.84
C ALA A 729 -17.24 25.38 -7.03
N LEU A 730 -18.17 25.77 -7.88
CA LEU A 730 -18.52 27.20 -8.11
C LEU A 730 -19.05 27.83 -6.83
N GLU A 731 -20.05 27.21 -6.19
CA GLU A 731 -20.62 27.67 -4.93
C GLU A 731 -19.58 27.85 -3.82
N TYR A 732 -18.60 26.91 -3.75
CA TYR A 732 -17.50 27.03 -2.81
C TYR A 732 -16.59 28.23 -3.08
N ILE A 733 -16.30 28.51 -4.35
CA ILE A 733 -15.48 29.66 -4.74
C ILE A 733 -16.24 30.95 -4.46
N GLU A 734 -17.51 31.06 -4.88
CA GLU A 734 -18.36 32.25 -4.64
C GLU A 734 -18.48 32.54 -3.14
N LYS A 735 -18.67 31.50 -2.32
CA LYS A 735 -18.71 31.64 -0.85
C LYS A 735 -17.41 32.19 -0.29
N ASN A 736 -16.27 31.67 -0.73
CA ASN A 736 -14.97 32.15 -0.27
C ASN A 736 -14.70 33.58 -0.74
N GLU A 737 -15.04 33.90 -1.97
CA GLU A 737 -14.93 35.27 -2.51
C GLU A 737 -15.79 36.26 -1.73
N SER A 738 -17.04 35.89 -1.42
CA SER A 738 -17.92 36.67 -0.58
C SER A 738 -17.34 36.93 0.82
N ILE A 739 -16.68 35.93 1.43
CA ILE A 739 -15.99 36.10 2.71
C ILE A 739 -14.82 37.08 2.58
N LEU A 740 -13.98 36.91 1.54
CA LEU A 740 -12.87 37.84 1.28
C LEU A 740 -13.33 39.28 1.02
N GLN A 741 -14.39 39.45 0.23
CA GLN A 741 -15.00 40.75 0.00
C GLN A 741 -15.57 41.35 1.30
N GLY A 742 -16.19 40.51 2.14
CA GLY A 742 -16.68 40.92 3.46
C GLY A 742 -15.55 41.41 4.37
N LEU A 743 -14.44 40.70 4.42
CA LEU A 743 -13.24 41.10 5.19
C LEU A 743 -12.58 42.34 4.61
N SER A 744 -12.48 42.47 3.28
CA SER A 744 -11.98 43.65 2.58
C SER A 744 -12.76 44.89 2.96
N LYS A 745 -14.10 44.79 2.91
CA LYS A 745 -15.00 45.86 3.32
C LYS A 745 -14.89 46.16 4.82
N MET A 746 -14.83 45.17 5.67
CA MET A 746 -14.70 45.32 7.13
C MET A 746 -13.40 46.05 7.51
N TRP A 747 -12.30 45.69 6.86
CA TRP A 747 -10.99 46.29 7.16
C TRP A 747 -10.65 47.51 6.32
N GLY A 748 -11.47 47.85 5.31
CA GLY A 748 -11.27 49.00 4.42
C GLY A 748 -10.00 48.88 3.59
N VAL A 749 -9.67 47.68 3.16
CA VAL A 749 -8.46 47.36 2.38
C VAL A 749 -8.83 46.57 1.11
N SER A 750 -7.98 46.60 0.10
CA SER A 750 -8.15 45.75 -1.09
C SER A 750 -7.98 44.29 -0.77
N SER A 751 -8.49 43.39 -1.62
CA SER A 751 -8.31 41.91 -1.45
C SER A 751 -6.85 41.51 -1.41
N ASP A 752 -5.99 42.17 -2.14
CA ASP A 752 -4.53 41.91 -2.19
C ASP A 752 -3.83 42.29 -0.88
N GLU A 753 -4.42 43.19 -0.08
CA GLU A 753 -3.87 43.64 1.20
C GLU A 753 -4.40 42.84 2.39
N LEU A 754 -5.40 41.97 2.18
CA LEU A 754 -6.03 41.19 3.27
C LEU A 754 -5.03 40.37 4.05
N SER A 755 -4.13 39.66 3.38
CA SER A 755 -3.12 38.81 4.03
C SER A 755 -2.19 39.64 4.95
N LYS A 756 -1.65 40.73 4.43
CA LYS A 756 -0.78 41.65 5.21
C LYS A 756 -1.53 42.30 6.37
N THR A 757 -2.79 42.60 6.16
CA THR A 757 -3.65 43.20 7.21
C THR A 757 -3.97 42.18 8.31
N ALA A 758 -4.27 40.92 7.92
CA ALA A 758 -4.50 39.84 8.87
C ALA A 758 -3.24 39.55 9.70
N GLU A 759 -2.07 39.50 9.06
CA GLU A 759 -0.79 39.29 9.74
C GLU A 759 -0.50 40.42 10.75
N ARG A 760 -0.73 41.67 10.35
CA ARG A 760 -0.58 42.84 11.24
C ARG A 760 -1.52 42.74 12.45
N ILE A 761 -2.81 42.44 12.20
CA ILE A 761 -3.79 42.27 13.28
C ILE A 761 -3.41 41.15 14.22
N PHE A 762 -2.93 40.00 13.68
CA PHE A 762 -2.50 38.87 14.47
C PHE A 762 -1.25 39.16 15.32
N ASN A 763 -0.30 39.90 14.77
CA ASN A 763 0.90 40.32 15.49
C ASN A 763 0.55 41.34 16.58
N ASP A 764 -0.34 42.28 16.30
CA ASP A 764 -0.88 43.18 17.29
C ASP A 764 -1.64 42.43 18.41
N TYR A 765 -2.46 41.45 18.06
CA TYR A 765 -3.12 40.57 19.03
C TYR A 765 -2.10 39.83 19.93
N LYS A 766 -1.03 39.25 19.36
CA LYS A 766 0.01 38.60 20.13
C LYS A 766 0.74 39.54 21.10
N LYS A 767 1.02 40.75 20.64
CA LYS A 767 1.67 41.81 21.44
C LYS A 767 0.83 42.22 22.66
N TYR A 768 -0.50 42.22 22.51
CA TYR A 768 -1.45 42.66 23.50
C TYR A 768 -2.09 41.54 24.33
N LYS A 769 -1.92 40.26 23.89
CA LYS A 769 -2.44 39.11 24.62
C LYS A 769 -1.81 39.04 26.04
N GLY A 770 -2.63 39.22 27.06
CA GLY A 770 -2.21 39.23 28.49
C GLY A 770 -2.04 40.62 29.11
N LYS A 771 -2.15 41.70 28.28
CA LYS A 771 -2.20 43.09 28.81
C LYS A 771 -3.63 43.66 28.74
N PHE A 772 -4.58 42.85 28.37
CA PHE A 772 -5.96 43.24 28.09
C PHE A 772 -6.86 42.90 29.26
N GLU A 773 -7.43 43.91 29.93
CA GLU A 773 -8.50 43.73 30.88
C GLU A 773 -9.85 43.67 30.16
N GLU A 774 -10.37 42.47 29.92
CA GLU A 774 -11.63 42.19 29.23
C GLU A 774 -12.82 42.91 29.90
N SER A 775 -12.81 43.01 31.21
CA SER A 775 -13.79 43.73 32.02
C SER A 775 -13.85 45.23 31.71
N GLU A 776 -12.69 45.86 31.58
CA GLU A 776 -12.63 47.29 31.29
C GLU A 776 -13.02 47.62 29.85
N PHE A 777 -12.67 46.76 28.87
CA PHE A 777 -13.14 46.91 27.50
C PHE A 777 -14.66 46.73 27.39
N SER A 778 -15.22 45.71 28.04
CA SER A 778 -16.69 45.52 28.06
C SER A 778 -17.40 46.72 28.67
N ARG A 779 -16.88 47.29 29.78
CA ARG A 779 -17.39 48.53 30.36
C ARG A 779 -17.40 49.70 29.35
N ILE A 780 -16.27 49.89 28.63
CA ILE A 780 -16.13 50.94 27.62
C ILE A 780 -17.14 50.74 26.49
N LYS A 781 -17.26 49.50 26.00
CA LYS A 781 -18.20 49.11 24.93
C LYS A 781 -19.64 49.41 25.34
N ASP A 782 -20.05 49.01 26.53
CA ASP A 782 -21.41 49.22 27.05
C ASP A 782 -21.75 50.73 27.16
N ILE A 783 -20.80 51.53 27.61
CA ILE A 783 -20.98 53.01 27.69
C ILE A 783 -21.10 53.60 26.29
N ILE A 784 -20.26 53.16 25.34
CA ILE A 784 -20.33 53.63 23.94
C ILE A 784 -21.68 53.28 23.29
N GLN A 785 -22.20 52.10 23.61
CA GLN A 785 -23.48 51.65 23.04
C GLN A 785 -24.68 52.39 23.64
N SER A 786 -24.61 52.70 24.92
CA SER A 786 -25.74 53.30 25.69
C SER A 786 -25.83 54.82 25.64
N LYS A 787 -24.78 55.54 25.22
CA LYS A 787 -24.74 57.02 25.25
C LYS A 787 -24.36 57.60 23.88
N ASP A 788 -25.00 58.74 23.51
CA ASP A 788 -24.74 59.44 22.24
C ASP A 788 -23.63 60.49 22.37
N ASP A 789 -23.40 61.04 23.57
CA ASP A 789 -22.28 61.94 23.92
C ASP A 789 -21.64 61.46 25.21
N CYS A 790 -20.37 61.02 25.19
CA CYS A 790 -19.70 60.51 26.34
C CYS A 790 -18.18 60.79 26.35
N GLU A 791 -17.65 61.10 27.53
CA GLU A 791 -16.21 61.08 27.83
C GLU A 791 -15.95 59.94 28.81
N ILE A 792 -15.04 59.04 28.46
CA ILE A 792 -14.75 57.82 29.21
C ILE A 792 -13.31 57.90 29.65
N GLU A 793 -13.04 57.85 30.94
CA GLU A 793 -11.70 57.66 31.50
C GLU A 793 -11.45 56.16 31.63
N THR A 794 -10.26 55.72 31.23
CA THR A 794 -9.84 54.30 31.30
C THR A 794 -8.42 54.21 31.78
N LYS A 795 -8.10 53.07 32.42
CA LYS A 795 -6.75 52.67 32.80
C LYS A 795 -5.99 51.98 31.67
N LEU A 796 -6.65 51.66 30.54
CA LEU A 796 -6.02 51.03 29.39
C LEU A 796 -4.99 52.00 28.81
N GLU A 797 -3.71 51.66 28.87
CA GLU A 797 -2.62 52.48 28.33
C GLU A 797 -2.57 52.42 26.78
N GLU A 798 -3.03 51.32 26.17
CA GLU A 798 -3.04 51.11 24.73
C GLU A 798 -4.49 50.98 24.23
N LEU A 799 -5.03 52.03 23.62
CA LEU A 799 -6.40 52.07 23.13
C LEU A 799 -6.61 51.47 21.71
N GLY A 800 -5.64 50.72 21.22
CA GLY A 800 -5.69 50.13 19.87
C GLY A 800 -6.91 49.24 19.59
N ILE A 801 -7.40 48.49 20.61
CA ILE A 801 -8.57 47.63 20.52
C ILE A 801 -9.83 48.47 20.47
N VAL A 802 -9.87 49.56 21.25
CA VAL A 802 -10.99 50.51 21.25
C VAL A 802 -11.07 51.22 19.89
N ILE A 803 -9.93 51.59 19.30
CA ILE A 803 -9.84 52.14 17.94
C ILE A 803 -10.44 51.17 16.92
N ASN A 804 -10.01 49.91 16.98
CA ASN A 804 -10.53 48.89 16.06
C ASN A 804 -12.01 48.59 16.26
N TYR A 805 -12.50 48.62 17.52
CA TYR A 805 -13.93 48.49 17.78
C TYR A 805 -14.71 49.63 17.16
N ILE A 806 -14.27 50.92 17.30
CA ILE A 806 -14.89 52.07 16.70
C ILE A 806 -14.92 51.96 15.17
N PHE A 807 -13.79 51.59 14.55
CA PHE A 807 -13.72 51.40 13.10
C PHE A 807 -14.66 50.30 12.59
N SER A 808 -14.75 49.17 13.30
CA SER A 808 -15.63 48.06 12.92
C SER A 808 -17.13 48.39 13.09
N ASN A 809 -17.47 49.42 13.84
CA ASN A 809 -18.85 49.78 14.15
C ASN A 809 -19.23 51.22 13.70
N LEU A 810 -18.46 51.82 12.80
CA LEU A 810 -18.66 53.20 12.36
C LEU A 810 -20.08 53.50 11.96
N THR A 811 -20.76 52.59 11.25
CA THR A 811 -22.13 52.76 10.77
C THR A 811 -23.14 52.81 11.93
N SER A 812 -22.96 51.98 12.97
CA SER A 812 -23.82 51.92 14.14
C SER A 812 -23.52 53.05 15.16
N LEU A 813 -22.34 53.65 15.07
CA LEU A 813 -21.91 54.79 15.89
C LEU A 813 -22.15 56.15 15.26
N LYS A 814 -22.74 56.19 14.07
CA LYS A 814 -23.06 57.45 13.36
C LYS A 814 -24.00 58.30 14.20
N GLY A 815 -23.61 59.57 14.44
CA GLY A 815 -24.34 60.48 15.31
C GLY A 815 -23.88 60.53 16.78
N LYS A 816 -23.01 59.59 17.19
CA LYS A 816 -22.41 59.58 18.54
C LYS A 816 -21.19 60.51 18.60
N ASN A 817 -20.95 61.08 19.79
CA ASN A 817 -19.75 61.89 20.07
C ASN A 817 -19.00 61.34 21.29
N ILE A 818 -17.89 60.66 21.03
CA ILE A 818 -17.21 59.81 21.98
C ILE A 818 -15.76 60.29 22.16
N ILE A 819 -15.34 60.49 23.39
CA ILE A 819 -13.94 60.73 23.75
C ILE A 819 -13.54 59.71 24.84
N ILE A 820 -12.50 58.93 24.58
CA ILE A 820 -11.95 57.97 25.51
C ILE A 820 -10.53 58.42 25.86
N LYS A 821 -10.27 58.57 27.18
CA LYS A 821 -9.00 59.13 27.69
C LYS A 821 -8.28 58.14 28.61
N SER A 822 -7.01 58.00 28.41
CA SER A 822 -6.09 57.38 29.38
C SER A 822 -4.97 58.35 29.77
N GLU A 823 -4.11 58.01 30.67
CA GLU A 823 -2.99 58.91 31.06
C GLU A 823 -2.12 59.29 29.85
N LYS A 824 -1.90 58.42 28.89
CA LYS A 824 -0.97 58.58 27.75
C LYS A 824 -1.66 58.90 26.45
N ILE A 825 -2.86 58.39 26.19
CA ILE A 825 -3.50 58.46 24.89
C ILE A 825 -4.99 58.79 25.04
N ALA A 826 -5.50 59.62 24.15
CA ALA A 826 -6.94 59.82 23.98
C ALA A 826 -7.41 59.52 22.56
N ILE A 827 -8.67 59.12 22.42
CA ILE A 827 -9.35 58.88 21.15
C ILE A 827 -10.63 59.67 21.15
N GLY A 828 -10.85 60.43 20.06
CA GLY A 828 -12.12 61.15 19.78
C GLY A 828 -12.78 60.61 18.50
N PHE A 829 -14.08 60.38 18.54
CA PHE A 829 -14.93 60.07 17.42
C PHE A 829 -16.23 60.87 17.51
N PRO A 830 -16.74 61.51 16.45
CA PRO A 830 -16.12 61.65 15.13
C PRO A 830 -14.97 62.67 15.12
N ASN A 831 -14.22 62.71 14.02
CA ASN A 831 -13.20 63.72 13.77
C ASN A 831 -13.86 65.09 13.51
N ASN A 832 -14.13 65.82 14.57
CA ASN A 832 -14.74 67.14 14.50
C ASN A 832 -13.96 68.16 15.36
N GLN A 833 -14.26 69.45 15.19
CA GLN A 833 -13.56 70.54 15.86
C GLN A 833 -13.70 70.45 17.39
N LYS A 834 -14.89 70.07 17.88
CA LYS A 834 -15.17 69.96 19.34
C LYS A 834 -14.28 68.89 20.02
N ASN A 835 -14.14 67.67 19.38
CA ASN A 835 -13.31 66.63 19.92
C ASN A 835 -11.81 66.96 19.76
N MET A 836 -11.45 67.64 18.65
CA MET A 836 -10.09 68.12 18.41
C MET A 836 -9.61 69.05 19.47
N GLU A 837 -10.39 70.08 19.82
CA GLU A 837 -10.09 71.07 20.85
C GLU A 837 -9.96 70.45 22.23
N LYS A 838 -10.90 69.55 22.58
CA LYS A 838 -10.85 68.82 23.89
C LYS A 838 -9.61 67.94 24.07
N ILE A 839 -9.21 67.26 22.98
CA ILE A 839 -8.02 66.40 23.03
C ILE A 839 -6.74 67.22 23.02
N LYS A 840 -6.65 68.25 22.21
CA LYS A 840 -5.49 69.20 22.19
C LYS A 840 -5.26 69.94 23.55
N ALA A 841 -6.28 70.13 24.32
CA ALA A 841 -6.18 70.79 25.62
C ALA A 841 -5.36 69.94 26.65
N ASN A 842 -5.32 68.63 26.45
CA ASN A 842 -4.73 67.71 27.43
C ASN A 842 -3.61 66.79 26.87
N TYR A 843 -3.37 66.83 25.54
CA TYR A 843 -2.39 65.91 24.90
C TYR A 843 -1.49 66.73 23.95
N GLN A 844 -0.17 66.45 24.01
CA GLN A 844 0.86 67.24 23.31
C GLN A 844 0.89 67.09 21.82
N SER A 845 0.53 65.89 21.33
CA SER A 845 0.45 65.62 19.89
C SER A 845 -0.95 65.10 19.53
N THR A 846 -1.47 65.53 18.33
CA THR A 846 -2.74 65.05 17.79
C THR A 846 -2.57 64.66 16.35
N ARG A 847 -3.16 63.53 15.95
CA ARG A 847 -3.23 63.09 14.59
C ARG A 847 -4.66 62.64 14.27
N THR A 848 -5.05 62.71 13.01
CA THR A 848 -6.34 62.19 12.56
C THR A 848 -6.13 60.96 11.71
N LYS A 849 -7.05 60.00 11.84
CA LYS A 849 -7.05 58.80 11.01
C LYS A 849 -8.50 58.52 10.64
N GLY A 850 -8.89 58.96 9.42
CA GLY A 850 -10.28 58.88 9.00
C GLY A 850 -11.20 59.67 9.94
N GLU A 851 -12.24 59.03 10.47
CA GLU A 851 -13.23 59.59 11.39
C GLU A 851 -12.76 59.68 12.85
N ILE A 852 -11.48 59.41 13.16
CA ILE A 852 -10.96 59.38 14.52
C ILE A 852 -9.84 60.38 14.71
N ILE A 853 -9.84 61.03 15.89
CA ILE A 853 -8.74 61.85 16.39
C ILE A 853 -7.97 61.04 17.46
N ILE A 854 -6.66 61.01 17.35
CA ILE A 854 -5.80 60.36 18.35
C ILE A 854 -4.88 61.45 18.94
N GLY A 855 -4.97 61.64 20.26
CA GLY A 855 -4.06 62.48 21.03
C GLY A 855 -3.08 61.60 21.80
N SER A 856 -1.79 62.03 21.93
CA SER A 856 -0.81 61.36 22.76
C SER A 856 0.00 62.36 23.61
N LYS A 857 0.35 61.93 24.79
CA LYS A 857 1.41 62.53 25.61
C LYS A 857 2.67 61.75 25.33
N ASN A 858 3.78 62.40 25.07
CA ASN A 858 5.09 61.70 24.82
C ASN A 858 5.53 60.89 26.01
#